data_cd528f959d281228f2edb5aa43a97e46
#
_entry.id   cd528f959d281228f2edb5aa43a97e46
#
_cell.length_a   1.000
_cell.length_b   1.000
_cell.length_c   1.000
_cell.angle_alpha   90.00
_cell.angle_beta   90.00
_cell.angle_gamma   90.00
#
_symmetry.space_group_name_H-M   'P 1'
#
loop_
_entity.id
_entity.type
_entity.pdbx_description
1 polymer ?
#
loop_
_entity_poly.entity_id
_entity_poly.type
_entity_poly.pdbx_seq_one_letter_code
_entity_poly.pdbx_strand_id
1 'polypeptide(L)'
;MKTLYKNLTVYSENDEIKADVLVDGDTIAEVAENIDCDADLVYDCSGLSAFPALCDIHVHFRDPGFTYKEDVVSGCHAAAAGGFTAVACMPNTKPVCDSVEIADYIMKKAEPTGVKVYPVCAVTKGMNGAEAADYDEYVKSGIKMISDDGRPVENAEMMRSVLEKTNENGLLVASHCEDLAIINGGIMNKGKISEKLGVKGMDRASEDSITAREIALADSCGARIHICHVSTKGSIGIIRDAKKRGVRVTCETAPHYFMYTDDKLLARDADFRMNPPLREKADVKAVLEGVFDGTVDCIVTDHAPHSPEEKADFLKAPNGVVGLETSFAASYTTLCRKAGLPVTKLVTLMSAAPRRLIGVPEAKIEKGAKAEFMIADLNREWTVEPEKFASKSRNSVFKGEKLTGKVLLTVSNGKVIYEYPSAMKRSDNMSFDRLIDKIIETQNPTVVGLDPKLDYIPEYIKEKCIAKHGEGFKAAAAALYKFNKGIIDAVCDVVPAVKPQAAYYEMYGYYGVKALYKTIRYAQSKGMYVILDGKRNDIGATMEAYSAAYLGTTDVFGKKEQPFGADSLTVNGYLGTDGIAPALKTGGSIFVLVKTSNKSSGELQDRRLCDGKTIYETMGDMCEKWGADSIGKYGYSAVGAVVGATYPAMLTEMREKLPHTFFLVPGYGAQGGGAEGVAGGFDKNGLGAIVNSSRAVMCAYKKEGCDEHDYAAAARREVLRMKEDITSHIPQIKAPENN
;
A
#
# COMPACT_ATOMS: atom_id res chain seq x y z
N MET A 1 6.25 0.96 -21.33
CA MET A 1 7.04 0.20 -20.34
C MET A 1 6.47 -1.19 -20.28
N LYS A 2 7.32 -2.17 -20.56
CA LYS A 2 6.95 -3.59 -20.51
C LYS A 2 7.24 -4.15 -19.12
N THR A 3 6.24 -4.75 -18.50
CA THR A 3 6.37 -5.39 -17.19
C THR A 3 5.98 -6.86 -17.31
N LEU A 4 6.86 -7.75 -16.88
CA LEU A 4 6.65 -9.19 -16.92
C LEU A 4 6.45 -9.73 -15.49
N TYR A 5 5.32 -10.37 -15.24
CA TYR A 5 5.00 -11.05 -13.99
C TYR A 5 5.13 -12.56 -14.21
N LYS A 6 6.16 -13.19 -13.64
CA LYS A 6 6.52 -14.60 -13.87
C LYS A 6 5.95 -15.55 -12.83
N ASN A 7 5.72 -16.78 -13.23
CA ASN A 7 5.42 -17.92 -12.34
C ASN A 7 4.11 -17.77 -11.54
N LEU A 8 3.12 -17.08 -12.07
CA LEU A 8 1.83 -16.89 -11.42
C LEU A 8 0.91 -18.12 -11.52
N THR A 9 0.03 -18.27 -10.54
CA THR A 9 -1.22 -18.96 -10.71
C THR A 9 -2.28 -17.93 -11.09
N VAL A 10 -2.77 -17.93 -12.31
CA VAL A 10 -3.75 -16.97 -12.80
C VAL A 10 -5.15 -17.56 -12.68
N TYR A 11 -6.02 -16.86 -11.96
CA TYR A 11 -7.42 -17.22 -11.78
C TYR A 11 -8.31 -16.42 -12.73
N SER A 12 -9.31 -17.09 -13.28
CA SER A 12 -10.46 -16.48 -13.97
C SER A 12 -11.75 -16.95 -13.29
N GLU A 13 -12.92 -16.59 -13.82
CA GLU A 13 -14.21 -17.10 -13.34
C GLU A 13 -14.38 -18.61 -13.55
N ASN A 14 -13.70 -19.18 -14.57
CA ASN A 14 -13.89 -20.56 -14.99
C ASN A 14 -12.68 -21.44 -14.77
N ASP A 15 -11.47 -20.86 -14.78
CA ASP A 15 -10.22 -21.60 -14.84
C ASP A 15 -9.15 -21.09 -13.88
N GLU A 16 -8.21 -21.98 -13.60
CA GLU A 16 -6.94 -21.72 -12.93
C GLU A 16 -5.81 -22.25 -13.81
N ILE A 17 -4.87 -21.36 -14.19
CA ILE A 17 -3.72 -21.74 -15.03
C ILE A 17 -2.41 -21.27 -14.43
N LYS A 18 -1.32 -21.97 -14.73
CA LYS A 18 0.04 -21.48 -14.46
C LYS A 18 0.49 -20.66 -15.66
N ALA A 19 0.83 -19.40 -15.45
CA ALA A 19 1.22 -18.53 -16.54
C ALA A 19 2.08 -17.35 -16.07
N ASP A 20 2.87 -16.83 -17.01
CA ASP A 20 3.44 -15.52 -16.97
C ASP A 20 2.46 -14.51 -17.58
N VAL A 21 2.49 -13.27 -17.10
CA VAL A 21 1.67 -12.18 -17.63
C VAL A 21 2.58 -11.04 -18.05
N LEU A 22 2.59 -10.71 -19.34
CA LEU A 22 3.31 -9.56 -19.90
C LEU A 22 2.35 -8.39 -20.09
N VAL A 23 2.69 -7.27 -19.46
CA VAL A 23 1.97 -5.99 -19.64
C VAL A 23 2.83 -5.05 -20.48
N ASP A 24 2.26 -4.43 -21.50
CA ASP A 24 2.89 -3.37 -22.28
C ASP A 24 2.01 -2.11 -22.25
N GLY A 25 2.55 -1.06 -21.65
CA GLY A 25 1.77 0.14 -21.38
C GLY A 25 0.59 -0.14 -20.44
N ASP A 26 -0.62 0.01 -20.93
CA ASP A 26 -1.87 -0.20 -20.16
C ASP A 26 -2.60 -1.51 -20.48
N THR A 27 -1.99 -2.37 -21.30
CA THR A 27 -2.63 -3.56 -21.89
C THR A 27 -1.84 -4.82 -21.58
N ILE A 28 -2.53 -5.93 -21.37
CA ILE A 28 -1.92 -7.27 -21.28
C ILE A 28 -1.52 -7.71 -22.68
N ALA A 29 -0.22 -7.74 -22.95
CA ALA A 29 0.32 -8.09 -24.24
C ALA A 29 0.31 -9.60 -24.49
N GLU A 30 0.55 -10.40 -23.43
CA GLU A 30 0.61 -11.85 -23.52
C GLU A 30 0.33 -12.51 -22.16
N VAL A 31 -0.29 -13.69 -22.19
CA VAL A 31 -0.43 -14.61 -21.06
C VAL A 31 -0.07 -16.00 -21.58
N ALA A 32 1.02 -16.59 -21.07
CA ALA A 32 1.52 -17.88 -21.50
C ALA A 32 2.28 -18.58 -20.37
N GLU A 33 2.46 -19.90 -20.44
CA GLU A 33 3.15 -20.69 -19.40
C GLU A 33 4.59 -20.22 -19.15
N ASN A 34 5.28 -19.75 -20.19
CA ASN A 34 6.62 -19.18 -20.09
C ASN A 34 6.78 -18.09 -21.16
N ILE A 35 7.06 -16.89 -20.74
CA ILE A 35 7.33 -15.74 -21.62
C ILE A 35 8.83 -15.42 -21.53
N ASP A 36 9.51 -15.52 -22.67
CA ASP A 36 10.89 -15.06 -22.82
C ASP A 36 10.89 -13.80 -23.68
N CYS A 37 11.06 -12.67 -23.05
CA CYS A 37 11.10 -11.37 -23.70
C CYS A 37 11.96 -10.37 -22.92
N ASP A 38 12.43 -9.37 -23.62
CA ASP A 38 13.09 -8.22 -23.01
C ASP A 38 12.05 -7.30 -22.39
N ALA A 39 11.93 -7.32 -21.06
CA ALA A 39 11.00 -6.52 -20.29
C ALA A 39 11.74 -5.51 -19.41
N ASP A 40 11.21 -4.27 -19.36
CA ASP A 40 11.79 -3.20 -18.55
C ASP A 40 11.78 -3.54 -17.05
N LEU A 41 10.81 -4.36 -16.61
CA LEU A 41 10.62 -4.77 -15.24
C LEU A 41 10.10 -6.21 -15.18
N VAL A 42 10.73 -7.03 -14.35
CA VAL A 42 10.31 -8.43 -14.13
C VAL A 42 10.02 -8.66 -12.64
N TYR A 43 8.83 -9.17 -12.34
CA TYR A 43 8.45 -9.66 -11.02
C TYR A 43 8.52 -11.18 -10.98
N ASP A 44 9.28 -11.77 -10.05
CA ASP A 44 9.16 -13.19 -9.72
C ASP A 44 8.00 -13.38 -8.74
N CYS A 45 6.93 -13.95 -9.25
CA CYS A 45 5.68 -14.19 -8.51
C CYS A 45 5.52 -15.67 -8.13
N SER A 46 6.61 -16.41 -8.00
CA SER A 46 6.58 -17.84 -7.64
C SER A 46 5.79 -18.07 -6.34
N GLY A 47 4.79 -18.93 -6.41
CA GLY A 47 3.88 -19.23 -5.29
C GLY A 47 2.76 -18.21 -5.06
N LEU A 48 2.67 -17.17 -5.89
CA LEU A 48 1.63 -16.15 -5.83
C LEU A 48 0.52 -16.40 -6.84
N SER A 49 -0.62 -15.77 -6.61
CA SER A 49 -1.82 -15.90 -7.44
C SER A 49 -2.27 -14.54 -7.97
N ALA A 50 -2.58 -14.48 -9.27
CA ALA A 50 -3.16 -13.30 -9.91
C ALA A 50 -4.66 -13.47 -10.09
N PHE A 51 -5.39 -12.41 -9.85
CA PHE A 51 -6.84 -12.30 -9.96
C PHE A 51 -7.21 -11.09 -10.81
N PRO A 52 -8.27 -11.15 -11.63
CA PRO A 52 -8.90 -9.93 -12.14
C PRO A 52 -9.15 -8.97 -10.98
N ALA A 53 -8.82 -7.69 -11.17
CA ALA A 53 -8.94 -6.70 -10.11
C ALA A 53 -10.37 -6.63 -9.57
N LEU A 54 -10.50 -6.47 -8.27
CA LEU A 54 -11.77 -6.48 -7.57
C LEU A 54 -12.59 -5.22 -7.87
N CYS A 55 -13.90 -5.34 -7.69
CA CYS A 55 -14.87 -4.25 -7.78
C CYS A 55 -15.79 -4.27 -6.57
N ASP A 56 -15.96 -3.12 -5.91
CA ASP A 56 -16.86 -2.97 -4.79
C ASP A 56 -17.96 -1.96 -5.15
N ILE A 57 -19.20 -2.38 -5.16
CA ILE A 57 -20.32 -1.50 -5.55
C ILE A 57 -21.00 -0.83 -4.35
N HIS A 58 -20.40 -0.93 -3.14
CA HIS A 58 -20.95 -0.34 -1.93
C HIS A 58 -19.86 0.18 -0.98
N VAL A 59 -19.46 1.44 -1.15
CA VAL A 59 -18.49 2.11 -0.27
C VAL A 59 -18.93 3.53 0.09
N HIS A 60 -18.42 4.06 1.22
CA HIS A 60 -18.71 5.41 1.70
C HIS A 60 -17.39 6.18 1.90
N PHE A 61 -17.01 7.02 0.94
CA PHE A 61 -15.79 7.83 1.04
C PHE A 61 -15.95 9.12 1.81
N ARG A 62 -17.19 9.44 2.27
CA ARG A 62 -17.46 10.57 3.17
C ARG A 62 -17.09 11.95 2.62
N ASP A 63 -16.76 12.07 1.38
CA ASP A 63 -16.28 13.28 0.70
C ASP A 63 -17.18 13.59 -0.51
N PRO A 64 -17.77 14.77 -0.56
CA PRO A 64 -17.55 15.96 0.28
C PRO A 64 -18.17 15.90 1.67
N GLY A 65 -17.65 16.72 2.58
CA GLY A 65 -18.30 17.12 3.83
C GLY A 65 -17.84 16.43 5.10
N PHE A 66 -17.39 15.18 5.05
CA PHE A 66 -16.94 14.42 6.23
C PHE A 66 -15.52 13.90 6.08
N THR A 67 -14.66 14.69 5.44
CA THR A 67 -13.28 14.32 5.08
C THR A 67 -12.36 14.00 6.26
N TYR A 68 -12.79 14.31 7.48
CA TYR A 68 -12.07 13.91 8.70
C TYR A 68 -12.18 12.41 9.00
N LYS A 69 -13.24 11.75 8.52
CA LYS A 69 -13.42 10.30 8.65
C LYS A 69 -12.72 9.55 7.53
N GLU A 70 -12.93 9.99 6.30
CA GLU A 70 -12.37 9.46 5.07
C GLU A 70 -12.50 10.53 3.98
N ASP A 71 -11.63 10.49 2.96
CA ASP A 71 -11.83 11.25 1.73
C ASP A 71 -11.65 10.33 0.51
N VAL A 72 -11.95 10.86 -0.67
CA VAL A 72 -11.87 10.08 -1.92
C VAL A 72 -10.48 9.50 -2.13
N VAL A 73 -9.41 10.25 -1.82
CA VAL A 73 -8.04 9.81 -2.08
C VAL A 73 -7.63 8.69 -1.11
N SER A 74 -7.88 8.86 0.19
CA SER A 74 -7.55 7.84 1.19
C SER A 74 -8.41 6.58 1.03
N GLY A 75 -9.70 6.74 0.69
CA GLY A 75 -10.58 5.62 0.35
C GLY A 75 -10.12 4.85 -0.88
N CYS A 76 -9.64 5.55 -1.93
CA CYS A 76 -9.03 4.91 -3.10
C CYS A 76 -7.73 4.17 -2.74
N HIS A 77 -6.89 4.71 -1.85
CA HIS A 77 -5.70 3.99 -1.38
C HIS A 77 -6.06 2.73 -0.58
N ALA A 78 -7.12 2.79 0.24
CA ALA A 78 -7.65 1.61 0.93
C ALA A 78 -8.20 0.57 -0.05
N ALA A 79 -8.91 1.02 -1.09
CA ALA A 79 -9.38 0.15 -2.17
C ALA A 79 -8.21 -0.54 -2.90
N ALA A 80 -7.20 0.23 -3.30
CA ALA A 80 -6.00 -0.30 -3.94
C ALA A 80 -5.29 -1.34 -3.05
N ALA A 81 -5.15 -1.08 -1.75
CA ALA A 81 -4.55 -2.02 -0.78
C ALA A 81 -5.38 -3.30 -0.59
N GLY A 82 -6.68 -3.25 -0.86
CA GLY A 82 -7.59 -4.38 -0.86
C GLY A 82 -7.68 -5.15 -2.18
N GLY A 83 -7.01 -4.69 -3.25
CA GLY A 83 -7.07 -5.32 -4.59
C GLY A 83 -8.15 -4.76 -5.51
N PHE A 84 -8.82 -3.68 -5.12
CA PHE A 84 -9.89 -3.05 -5.88
C PHE A 84 -9.34 -1.98 -6.84
N THR A 85 -9.78 -2.01 -8.09
CA THR A 85 -9.52 -0.96 -9.10
C THR A 85 -10.78 -0.19 -9.49
N ALA A 86 -11.94 -0.64 -9.02
CA ALA A 86 -13.23 -0.02 -9.26
C ALA A 86 -14.07 -0.05 -7.99
N VAL A 87 -14.71 1.08 -7.67
CA VAL A 87 -15.65 1.17 -6.54
C VAL A 87 -16.85 2.04 -6.89
N ALA A 88 -18.04 1.72 -6.34
CA ALA A 88 -19.19 2.62 -6.41
C ALA A 88 -19.42 3.30 -5.04
N CYS A 89 -19.37 4.64 -5.03
CA CYS A 89 -19.39 5.43 -3.80
C CYS A 89 -20.79 5.97 -3.52
N MET A 90 -21.37 5.60 -2.38
CA MET A 90 -22.72 5.94 -1.96
C MET A 90 -22.94 7.46 -1.73
N PRO A 91 -24.18 7.97 -1.91
CA PRO A 91 -24.47 9.39 -2.02
C PRO A 91 -24.54 10.16 -0.70
N ASN A 92 -24.42 9.51 0.46
CA ASN A 92 -24.62 10.10 1.79
C ASN A 92 -23.45 10.99 2.25
N THR A 93 -23.12 11.96 1.42
CA THR A 93 -22.11 13.01 1.60
C THR A 93 -22.76 14.34 2.05
N LYS A 94 -21.98 15.40 2.23
CA LYS A 94 -22.50 16.73 2.57
C LYS A 94 -21.76 17.81 1.74
N PRO A 95 -22.41 18.38 0.71
CA PRO A 95 -23.79 18.08 0.28
C PRO A 95 -23.96 16.62 -0.18
N VAL A 96 -25.21 16.15 -0.20
CA VAL A 96 -25.58 14.84 -0.74
C VAL A 96 -25.21 14.78 -2.22
N CYS A 97 -24.74 13.62 -2.71
CA CYS A 97 -24.48 13.42 -4.13
C CYS A 97 -25.79 13.24 -4.90
N ASP A 98 -26.53 14.33 -5.08
CA ASP A 98 -27.80 14.40 -5.79
C ASP A 98 -27.75 15.27 -7.04
N SER A 99 -26.55 15.61 -7.51
CA SER A 99 -26.27 16.34 -8.74
C SER A 99 -25.00 15.83 -9.45
N VAL A 100 -24.92 16.12 -10.73
CA VAL A 100 -23.78 15.75 -11.57
C VAL A 100 -22.50 16.47 -11.14
N GLU A 101 -22.60 17.71 -10.66
CA GLU A 101 -21.43 18.48 -10.20
C GLU A 101 -20.71 17.80 -9.04
N ILE A 102 -21.48 17.21 -8.10
CA ILE A 102 -20.91 16.50 -6.95
C ILE A 102 -20.31 15.17 -7.42
N ALA A 103 -20.99 14.47 -8.32
CA ALA A 103 -20.48 13.24 -8.93
C ALA A 103 -19.15 13.50 -9.67
N ASP A 104 -19.06 14.55 -10.48
CA ASP A 104 -17.87 14.99 -11.18
C ASP A 104 -16.72 15.35 -10.24
N TYR A 105 -17.03 16.04 -9.13
CA TYR A 105 -16.04 16.35 -8.09
C TYR A 105 -15.40 15.07 -7.54
N ILE A 106 -16.22 14.07 -7.21
CA ILE A 106 -15.74 12.78 -6.69
C ILE A 106 -14.85 12.06 -7.72
N MET A 107 -15.30 11.99 -8.99
CA MET A 107 -14.53 11.34 -10.07
C MET A 107 -13.20 12.01 -10.33
N LYS A 108 -13.18 13.35 -10.46
CA LYS A 108 -11.94 14.11 -10.67
C LYS A 108 -10.93 13.94 -9.54
N LYS A 109 -11.42 13.88 -8.30
CA LYS A 109 -10.57 13.69 -7.13
C LYS A 109 -9.96 12.28 -7.05
N ALA A 110 -10.67 11.28 -7.56
CA ALA A 110 -10.21 9.89 -7.62
C ALA A 110 -9.19 9.63 -8.75
N GLU A 111 -9.28 10.34 -9.88
CA GLU A 111 -8.51 10.08 -11.08
C GLU A 111 -6.99 9.88 -10.86
N PRO A 112 -6.29 10.74 -10.07
CA PRO A 112 -4.84 10.57 -9.85
C PRO A 112 -4.47 9.29 -9.09
N THR A 113 -5.40 8.64 -8.39
CA THR A 113 -5.15 7.44 -7.58
C THR A 113 -5.07 6.17 -8.41
N GLY A 114 -5.58 6.18 -9.64
CA GLY A 114 -5.69 5.02 -10.50
C GLY A 114 -6.86 4.08 -10.17
N VAL A 115 -7.66 4.35 -9.13
CA VAL A 115 -8.91 3.65 -8.84
C VAL A 115 -10.08 4.36 -9.53
N LYS A 116 -10.90 3.60 -10.25
CA LYS A 116 -12.11 4.11 -10.90
C LYS A 116 -13.23 4.22 -9.88
N VAL A 117 -13.66 5.43 -9.58
CA VAL A 117 -14.80 5.68 -8.71
C VAL A 117 -16.03 5.97 -9.56
N TYR A 118 -17.08 5.19 -9.36
CA TYR A 118 -18.40 5.37 -9.95
C TYR A 118 -19.33 5.99 -8.87
N PRO A 119 -19.61 7.29 -8.91
CA PRO A 119 -20.53 7.87 -7.95
C PRO A 119 -21.90 7.24 -8.06
N VAL A 120 -22.47 6.87 -6.93
CA VAL A 120 -23.89 6.55 -6.78
C VAL A 120 -24.58 7.84 -6.46
N CYS A 121 -25.55 8.24 -7.28
CA CYS A 121 -26.32 9.44 -7.02
C CYS A 121 -27.59 9.12 -6.23
N ALA A 122 -28.13 10.14 -5.53
CA ALA A 122 -29.32 9.96 -4.72
C ALA A 122 -30.56 9.66 -5.58
N VAL A 123 -31.44 8.82 -5.07
CA VAL A 123 -32.76 8.54 -5.64
C VAL A 123 -33.63 9.79 -5.53
N THR A 124 -33.60 10.42 -4.34
CA THR A 124 -34.41 11.63 -4.06
C THR A 124 -33.49 12.80 -3.75
N LYS A 125 -33.93 14.02 -4.10
CA LYS A 125 -33.17 15.24 -3.79
C LYS A 125 -32.93 15.35 -2.28
N GLY A 126 -31.66 15.56 -1.93
CA GLY A 126 -31.22 15.59 -0.53
C GLY A 126 -31.44 14.30 0.26
N MET A 127 -31.77 13.18 -0.40
CA MET A 127 -32.15 11.91 0.23
C MET A 127 -33.27 12.12 1.25
N ASN A 128 -34.31 12.86 0.88
CA ASN A 128 -35.44 13.23 1.77
C ASN A 128 -36.74 12.45 1.52
N GLY A 129 -36.76 11.57 0.49
CA GLY A 129 -37.90 10.73 0.14
C GLY A 129 -39.10 11.47 -0.47
N ALA A 130 -38.98 12.78 -0.74
CA ALA A 130 -40.10 13.63 -1.14
C ALA A 130 -40.15 13.98 -2.63
N GLU A 131 -38.99 14.23 -3.25
CA GLU A 131 -38.84 14.63 -4.64
C GLU A 131 -37.79 13.81 -5.33
N ALA A 132 -38.10 13.23 -6.50
CA ALA A 132 -37.16 12.47 -7.31
C ALA A 132 -36.04 13.37 -7.85
N ALA A 133 -34.84 12.85 -7.94
CA ALA A 133 -33.71 13.52 -8.60
C ALA A 133 -33.87 13.52 -10.13
N ASP A 134 -32.97 14.18 -10.85
CA ASP A 134 -32.98 14.23 -12.32
C ASP A 134 -32.21 13.02 -12.91
N TYR A 135 -32.94 11.93 -13.15
CA TYR A 135 -32.34 10.70 -13.68
C TYR A 135 -31.88 10.83 -15.13
N ASP A 136 -32.51 11.72 -15.92
CA ASP A 136 -32.08 11.92 -17.31
C ASP A 136 -30.72 12.63 -17.37
N GLU A 137 -30.47 13.54 -16.46
CA GLU A 137 -29.15 14.15 -16.31
C GLU A 137 -28.11 13.13 -15.83
N TYR A 138 -28.46 12.27 -14.89
CA TYR A 138 -27.56 11.20 -14.42
C TYR A 138 -27.15 10.26 -15.55
N VAL A 139 -28.09 9.80 -16.38
CA VAL A 139 -27.80 8.92 -17.52
C VAL A 139 -26.89 9.60 -18.53
N LYS A 140 -27.16 10.87 -18.89
CA LYS A 140 -26.30 11.65 -19.81
C LYS A 140 -24.88 11.79 -19.30
N SER A 141 -24.70 11.88 -17.99
CA SER A 141 -23.38 11.98 -17.34
C SER A 141 -22.73 10.65 -17.03
N GLY A 142 -23.34 9.54 -17.42
CA GLY A 142 -22.77 8.19 -17.30
C GLY A 142 -22.88 7.57 -15.92
N ILE A 143 -23.68 8.12 -15.01
CA ILE A 143 -24.03 7.50 -13.72
C ILE A 143 -24.68 6.13 -13.98
N LYS A 144 -24.32 5.12 -13.18
CA LYS A 144 -24.72 3.72 -13.38
C LYS A 144 -25.72 3.21 -12.38
N MET A 145 -25.69 3.77 -11.17
CA MET A 145 -26.49 3.30 -10.03
C MET A 145 -26.96 4.48 -9.20
N ILE A 146 -28.14 4.34 -8.61
CA ILE A 146 -28.73 5.31 -7.68
C ILE A 146 -29.18 4.63 -6.40
N SER A 147 -29.07 5.35 -5.29
CA SER A 147 -29.45 4.86 -3.95
C SER A 147 -29.76 6.02 -3.01
N ASP A 148 -30.68 5.83 -2.07
CA ASP A 148 -30.79 6.65 -0.86
C ASP A 148 -30.26 5.86 0.36
N ASP A 149 -29.06 5.29 0.23
CA ASP A 149 -28.46 4.43 1.23
C ASP A 149 -28.32 5.12 2.60
N GLY A 150 -28.74 4.41 3.64
CA GLY A 150 -28.83 4.89 5.02
C GLY A 150 -30.03 5.80 5.31
N ARG A 151 -30.87 6.12 4.28
CA ARG A 151 -32.16 6.84 4.41
C ARG A 151 -33.14 6.26 3.39
N PRO A 152 -33.76 5.12 3.70
CA PRO A 152 -34.61 4.41 2.74
C PRO A 152 -35.78 5.24 2.26
N VAL A 153 -36.21 5.06 1.01
CA VAL A 153 -37.43 5.67 0.47
C VAL A 153 -38.61 4.96 1.10
N GLU A 154 -39.21 5.59 2.14
CA GLU A 154 -40.35 5.01 2.88
C GLU A 154 -41.64 4.98 2.07
N ASN A 155 -41.82 5.96 1.19
CA ASN A 155 -43.05 6.08 0.37
C ASN A 155 -43.00 5.08 -0.79
N ALA A 156 -43.90 4.08 -0.76
CA ALA A 156 -43.97 3.03 -1.77
C ALA A 156 -44.36 3.57 -3.17
N GLU A 157 -45.18 4.60 -3.28
CA GLU A 157 -45.55 5.23 -4.57
C GLU A 157 -44.35 5.98 -5.17
N MET A 158 -43.56 6.67 -4.34
CA MET A 158 -42.30 7.27 -4.77
C MET A 158 -41.36 6.20 -5.33
N MET A 159 -41.14 5.11 -4.59
CA MET A 159 -40.26 4.03 -5.02
C MET A 159 -40.76 3.37 -6.31
N ARG A 160 -42.06 3.17 -6.44
CA ARG A 160 -42.66 2.66 -7.68
C ARG A 160 -42.35 3.57 -8.87
N SER A 161 -42.63 4.87 -8.73
CA SER A 161 -42.32 5.87 -9.76
C SER A 161 -40.84 5.89 -10.14
N VAL A 162 -39.94 5.73 -9.16
CA VAL A 162 -38.48 5.59 -9.37
C VAL A 162 -38.21 4.37 -10.24
N LEU A 163 -38.74 3.20 -9.88
CA LEU A 163 -38.49 1.94 -10.60
C LEU A 163 -39.03 2.00 -12.04
N GLU A 164 -40.19 2.61 -12.27
CA GLU A 164 -40.74 2.83 -13.61
C GLU A 164 -39.76 3.66 -14.47
N LYS A 165 -39.33 4.81 -13.97
CA LYS A 165 -38.38 5.70 -14.68
C LYS A 165 -37.01 5.06 -14.91
N THR A 166 -36.45 4.38 -13.92
CA THR A 166 -35.15 3.77 -14.03
C THR A 166 -35.13 2.54 -14.94
N ASN A 167 -36.26 1.84 -15.05
CA ASN A 167 -36.41 0.76 -16.03
C ASN A 167 -36.32 1.28 -17.48
N GLU A 168 -36.85 2.48 -17.75
CA GLU A 168 -36.77 3.16 -19.05
C GLU A 168 -35.34 3.62 -19.35
N ASN A 169 -34.63 4.15 -18.36
CA ASN A 169 -33.33 4.78 -18.49
C ASN A 169 -32.15 3.82 -18.29
N GLY A 170 -32.39 2.58 -17.84
CA GLY A 170 -31.35 1.57 -17.62
C GLY A 170 -30.51 1.75 -16.36
N LEU A 171 -30.85 2.71 -15.48
CA LEU A 171 -30.19 2.88 -14.18
C LEU A 171 -30.51 1.70 -13.24
N LEU A 172 -29.55 1.32 -12.40
CA LEU A 172 -29.75 0.34 -11.34
C LEU A 172 -30.15 1.06 -10.04
N VAL A 173 -31.31 0.69 -9.49
CA VAL A 173 -31.71 1.13 -8.14
C VAL A 173 -31.11 0.16 -7.13
N ALA A 174 -30.31 0.66 -6.18
CA ALA A 174 -29.79 -0.09 -5.04
C ALA A 174 -30.54 0.36 -3.78
N SER A 175 -31.24 -0.57 -3.14
CA SER A 175 -32.10 -0.27 -2.00
C SER A 175 -31.50 -0.76 -0.68
N HIS A 176 -31.27 0.19 0.23
CA HIS A 176 -31.05 -0.08 1.65
C HIS A 176 -32.40 -0.45 2.29
N CYS A 177 -32.61 -1.77 2.45
CA CYS A 177 -33.90 -2.28 2.90
C CYS A 177 -34.06 -2.15 4.42
N GLU A 178 -34.70 -1.07 4.85
CA GLU A 178 -34.89 -0.76 6.26
C GLU A 178 -36.24 -0.07 6.49
N ASP A 179 -37.02 -0.53 7.47
CA ASP A 179 -38.18 0.11 7.99
C ASP A 179 -37.83 0.83 9.30
N LEU A 180 -37.78 2.17 9.26
CA LEU A 180 -37.36 2.98 10.40
C LEU A 180 -38.34 2.91 11.58
N ALA A 181 -39.64 2.68 11.33
CA ALA A 181 -40.64 2.53 12.39
C ALA A 181 -40.43 1.20 13.14
N ILE A 182 -40.06 0.13 12.43
CA ILE A 182 -39.76 -1.18 13.04
C ILE A 182 -38.43 -1.14 13.80
N ILE A 183 -37.41 -0.50 13.27
CA ILE A 183 -36.11 -0.30 13.96
C ILE A 183 -36.30 0.47 15.27
N ASN A 184 -37.11 1.51 15.23
CA ASN A 184 -37.52 2.28 16.40
C ASN A 184 -36.35 2.66 17.34
N GLY A 185 -35.19 3.09 16.76
CA GLY A 185 -34.00 3.51 17.49
C GLY A 185 -33.18 2.36 18.09
N GLY A 186 -33.33 1.13 17.58
CA GLY A 186 -32.46 0.01 17.91
C GLY A 186 -31.01 0.28 17.49
N ILE A 187 -30.05 -0.32 18.17
CA ILE A 187 -28.61 -0.12 17.93
C ILE A 187 -27.86 -1.40 17.57
N MET A 188 -28.51 -2.55 17.65
CA MET A 188 -27.99 -3.88 17.33
C MET A 188 -29.13 -4.84 17.01
N ASN A 189 -28.84 -6.07 16.61
CA ASN A 189 -29.90 -7.08 16.39
C ASN A 189 -30.80 -7.29 17.62
N LYS A 190 -32.11 -7.34 17.39
CA LYS A 190 -33.09 -7.69 18.43
C LYS A 190 -33.04 -9.18 18.71
N GLY A 191 -32.70 -9.56 19.91
CA GLY A 191 -32.59 -10.95 20.35
C GLY A 191 -31.98 -11.07 21.73
N LYS A 192 -31.54 -12.30 22.08
CA LYS A 192 -30.97 -12.61 23.40
C LYS A 192 -29.81 -11.70 23.81
N ILE A 193 -28.99 -11.25 22.85
CA ILE A 193 -27.81 -10.44 23.16
C ILE A 193 -28.22 -9.01 23.49
N SER A 194 -29.13 -8.39 22.73
CA SER A 194 -29.64 -7.05 23.04
C SER A 194 -30.39 -7.01 24.38
N GLU A 195 -31.17 -8.04 24.69
CA GLU A 195 -31.82 -8.19 25.97
C GLU A 195 -30.80 -8.28 27.12
N LYS A 196 -29.78 -9.13 26.98
CA LYS A 196 -28.71 -9.27 27.98
C LYS A 196 -27.93 -7.97 28.21
N LEU A 197 -27.73 -7.18 27.16
CA LEU A 197 -27.03 -5.89 27.23
C LEU A 197 -27.94 -4.76 27.74
N GLY A 198 -29.25 -4.96 27.80
CA GLY A 198 -30.23 -3.94 28.17
C GLY A 198 -30.32 -2.80 27.14
N VAL A 199 -30.10 -3.12 25.85
CA VAL A 199 -30.14 -2.14 24.76
C VAL A 199 -31.28 -2.45 23.79
N LYS A 200 -31.77 -1.42 23.11
CA LYS A 200 -32.83 -1.55 22.13
C LYS A 200 -32.32 -2.28 20.88
N GLY A 201 -33.05 -3.30 20.44
CA GLY A 201 -32.70 -4.10 19.28
C GLY A 201 -33.44 -3.66 18.02
N MET A 202 -32.78 -3.81 16.86
CA MET A 202 -33.33 -3.70 15.52
C MET A 202 -33.99 -5.02 15.13
N ASP A 203 -35.31 -5.00 14.95
CA ASP A 203 -36.03 -6.20 14.53
C ASP A 203 -35.69 -6.54 13.07
N ARG A 204 -35.40 -7.82 12.79
CA ARG A 204 -35.12 -8.29 11.42
C ARG A 204 -36.27 -8.09 10.45
N ALA A 205 -37.52 -7.99 10.96
CA ALA A 205 -38.69 -7.68 10.15
C ALA A 205 -38.56 -6.34 9.41
N SER A 206 -37.71 -5.42 9.91
CA SER A 206 -37.40 -4.16 9.21
C SER A 206 -36.76 -4.44 7.84
N GLU A 207 -35.73 -5.28 7.78
CA GLU A 207 -35.07 -5.66 6.53
C GLU A 207 -35.99 -6.54 5.66
N ASP A 208 -36.60 -7.56 6.25
CA ASP A 208 -37.40 -8.56 5.54
C ASP A 208 -38.63 -7.93 4.86
N SER A 209 -39.32 -7.02 5.54
CA SER A 209 -40.56 -6.36 5.01
C SER A 209 -40.23 -5.43 3.85
N ILE A 210 -39.16 -4.64 3.94
CA ILE A 210 -38.76 -3.73 2.86
C ILE A 210 -38.20 -4.52 1.68
N THR A 211 -37.39 -5.55 1.92
CA THR A 211 -36.93 -6.47 0.87
C THR A 211 -38.13 -7.02 0.06
N ALA A 212 -39.16 -7.49 0.74
CA ALA A 212 -40.36 -7.99 0.08
C ALA A 212 -41.12 -6.90 -0.69
N ARG A 213 -41.26 -5.69 -0.11
CA ARG A 213 -41.89 -4.53 -0.76
C ARG A 213 -41.16 -4.16 -2.04
N GLU A 214 -39.87 -4.00 -1.99
CA GLU A 214 -39.06 -3.56 -3.13
C GLU A 214 -39.12 -4.57 -4.28
N ILE A 215 -39.06 -5.84 -3.96
CA ILE A 215 -39.18 -6.92 -4.95
C ILE A 215 -40.56 -6.92 -5.59
N ALA A 216 -41.63 -6.75 -4.80
CA ALA A 216 -42.99 -6.70 -5.34
C ALA A 216 -43.23 -5.47 -6.25
N LEU A 217 -42.67 -4.31 -5.89
CA LEU A 217 -42.71 -3.12 -6.73
C LEU A 217 -41.92 -3.32 -8.03
N ALA A 218 -40.70 -3.85 -7.95
CA ALA A 218 -39.86 -4.12 -9.11
C ALA A 218 -40.54 -5.11 -10.08
N ASP A 219 -41.12 -6.21 -9.54
CA ASP A 219 -41.85 -7.22 -10.31
C ASP A 219 -43.04 -6.57 -11.06
N SER A 220 -43.81 -5.74 -10.37
CA SER A 220 -44.97 -5.08 -10.96
C SER A 220 -44.65 -4.09 -12.09
N CYS A 221 -43.46 -3.49 -12.05
CA CYS A 221 -42.97 -2.53 -13.05
C CYS A 221 -42.06 -3.24 -14.13
N GLY A 222 -41.75 -4.52 -13.96
CA GLY A 222 -40.74 -5.21 -14.77
C GLY A 222 -39.34 -4.61 -14.65
N ALA A 223 -39.07 -3.87 -13.57
CA ALA A 223 -37.83 -3.15 -13.33
C ALA A 223 -36.74 -4.04 -12.71
N ARG A 224 -35.48 -3.58 -12.81
CA ARG A 224 -34.35 -4.18 -12.08
C ARG A 224 -34.24 -3.53 -10.70
N ILE A 225 -33.95 -4.33 -9.68
CA ILE A 225 -33.61 -3.83 -8.35
C ILE A 225 -32.44 -4.59 -7.76
N HIS A 226 -31.60 -3.90 -7.02
CA HIS A 226 -30.49 -4.46 -6.26
C HIS A 226 -30.72 -4.25 -4.77
N ILE A 227 -30.67 -5.31 -3.98
CA ILE A 227 -30.85 -5.26 -2.52
C ILE A 227 -29.47 -5.20 -1.86
N CYS A 228 -29.21 -4.09 -1.16
CA CYS A 228 -27.94 -3.83 -0.49
C CYS A 228 -27.73 -4.75 0.71
N HIS A 229 -26.46 -5.12 0.97
CA HIS A 229 -25.91 -5.71 2.22
C HIS A 229 -26.87 -6.64 2.99
N VAL A 230 -27.47 -7.62 2.32
CA VAL A 230 -28.43 -8.57 2.91
C VAL A 230 -27.84 -9.31 4.10
N SER A 231 -28.52 -9.29 5.23
CA SER A 231 -28.06 -9.84 6.51
C SER A 231 -28.98 -10.90 7.13
N THR A 232 -30.23 -11.02 6.71
CA THR A 232 -31.22 -11.89 7.36
C THR A 232 -31.56 -13.14 6.56
N LYS A 233 -31.94 -14.20 7.28
CA LYS A 233 -32.50 -15.42 6.68
C LYS A 233 -33.79 -15.14 5.91
N GLY A 234 -34.62 -14.20 6.40
CA GLY A 234 -35.89 -13.84 5.76
C GLY A 234 -35.63 -13.24 4.40
N SER A 235 -34.79 -12.20 4.29
CA SER A 235 -34.45 -11.56 3.02
C SER A 235 -33.80 -12.51 2.02
N ILE A 236 -32.86 -13.38 2.44
CA ILE A 236 -32.29 -14.44 1.58
C ILE A 236 -33.38 -15.36 1.02
N GLY A 237 -34.35 -15.76 1.86
CA GLY A 237 -35.48 -16.60 1.43
C GLY A 237 -36.38 -15.89 0.39
N ILE A 238 -36.72 -14.65 0.65
CA ILE A 238 -37.56 -13.80 -0.21
C ILE A 238 -36.88 -13.59 -1.58
N ILE A 239 -35.58 -13.22 -1.61
CA ILE A 239 -34.81 -13.00 -2.82
C ILE A 239 -34.69 -14.28 -3.63
N ARG A 240 -34.37 -15.41 -2.96
CA ARG A 240 -34.25 -16.73 -3.61
C ARG A 240 -35.54 -17.12 -4.31
N ASP A 241 -36.67 -16.90 -3.66
CA ASP A 241 -37.98 -17.22 -4.23
C ASP A 241 -38.35 -16.28 -5.40
N ALA A 242 -38.07 -14.99 -5.26
CA ALA A 242 -38.24 -14.01 -6.31
C ALA A 242 -37.42 -14.35 -7.59
N LYS A 243 -36.14 -14.71 -7.41
CA LYS A 243 -35.29 -15.17 -8.52
C LYS A 243 -35.87 -16.39 -9.24
N LYS A 244 -36.39 -17.39 -8.48
CA LYS A 244 -37.05 -18.56 -9.06
C LYS A 244 -38.29 -18.21 -9.88
N ARG A 245 -39.00 -17.16 -9.52
CA ARG A 245 -40.16 -16.63 -10.26
C ARG A 245 -39.76 -15.79 -11.49
N GLY A 246 -38.47 -15.50 -11.67
CA GLY A 246 -37.94 -14.68 -12.77
C GLY A 246 -37.96 -13.19 -12.53
N VAL A 247 -38.16 -12.73 -11.29
CA VAL A 247 -38.07 -11.31 -10.95
C VAL A 247 -36.62 -10.82 -11.12
N ARG A 248 -36.46 -9.63 -11.69
CA ARG A 248 -35.14 -9.04 -11.99
C ARG A 248 -34.51 -8.45 -10.74
N VAL A 249 -34.34 -9.26 -9.71
CA VAL A 249 -33.70 -8.88 -8.45
C VAL A 249 -32.28 -9.44 -8.34
N THR A 250 -31.38 -8.62 -7.84
CA THR A 250 -30.02 -8.99 -7.44
C THR A 250 -29.75 -8.54 -6.02
N CYS A 251 -28.74 -9.11 -5.36
CA CYS A 251 -28.37 -8.68 -4.01
C CYS A 251 -26.89 -8.87 -3.72
N GLU A 252 -26.44 -8.16 -2.73
CA GLU A 252 -25.09 -8.22 -2.20
C GLU A 252 -25.08 -8.57 -0.71
N THR A 253 -23.93 -9.03 -0.23
CA THR A 253 -23.63 -9.19 1.21
C THR A 253 -22.20 -8.78 1.51
N ALA A 254 -21.84 -8.66 2.79
CA ALA A 254 -20.50 -8.28 3.21
C ALA A 254 -19.85 -9.36 4.10
N PRO A 255 -18.51 -9.44 4.16
CA PRO A 255 -17.81 -10.49 4.91
C PRO A 255 -18.21 -10.61 6.38
N HIS A 256 -18.53 -9.52 7.04
CA HIS A 256 -18.94 -9.52 8.44
C HIS A 256 -20.28 -10.23 8.65
N TYR A 257 -21.20 -10.30 7.66
CA TYR A 257 -22.50 -10.98 7.79
C TYR A 257 -22.42 -12.49 7.64
N PHE A 258 -21.36 -13.04 7.09
CA PHE A 258 -21.13 -14.48 7.04
C PHE A 258 -19.99 -14.97 7.94
N MET A 259 -19.31 -14.06 8.66
CA MET A 259 -18.25 -14.42 9.61
C MET A 259 -18.67 -14.31 11.06
N TYR A 260 -19.49 -13.34 11.40
CA TYR A 260 -19.76 -12.98 12.79
C TYR A 260 -21.24 -13.01 13.14
N THR A 261 -21.50 -13.30 14.43
CA THR A 261 -22.84 -13.22 15.03
C THR A 261 -22.89 -12.04 16.00
N ASP A 262 -24.08 -11.67 16.42
CA ASP A 262 -24.37 -10.58 17.35
C ASP A 262 -23.75 -10.75 18.75
N ASP A 263 -23.25 -11.93 19.08
CA ASP A 263 -22.49 -12.20 20.32
C ASP A 263 -21.19 -11.40 20.43
N LYS A 264 -20.61 -10.94 19.31
CA LYS A 264 -19.44 -10.04 19.32
C LYS A 264 -19.71 -8.73 20.08
N LEU A 265 -20.96 -8.26 20.09
CA LEU A 265 -21.36 -7.04 20.81
C LEU A 265 -21.38 -7.19 22.33
N LEU A 266 -21.27 -8.41 22.88
CA LEU A 266 -21.14 -8.62 24.33
C LEU A 266 -19.96 -7.86 24.95
N ALA A 267 -18.92 -7.62 24.19
CA ALA A 267 -17.77 -6.82 24.60
C ALA A 267 -18.04 -5.31 24.70
N ARG A 268 -19.21 -4.84 24.27
CA ARG A 268 -19.58 -3.42 24.14
C ARG A 268 -18.55 -2.64 23.30
N ASP A 269 -17.96 -3.30 22.30
CA ASP A 269 -17.08 -2.65 21.34
C ASP A 269 -17.91 -2.05 20.19
N ALA A 270 -17.82 -0.74 20.02
CA ALA A 270 -18.58 -0.03 19.01
C ALA A 270 -18.12 -0.32 17.58
N ASP A 271 -16.91 -0.91 17.39
CA ASP A 271 -16.45 -1.33 16.07
C ASP A 271 -17.30 -2.50 15.51
N PHE A 272 -18.09 -3.19 16.33
CA PHE A 272 -19.09 -4.17 15.89
C PHE A 272 -20.49 -3.59 15.65
N ARG A 273 -20.65 -2.26 15.71
CA ARG A 273 -21.91 -1.60 15.36
C ARG A 273 -21.91 -1.20 13.88
N MET A 274 -22.81 -1.82 13.14
CA MET A 274 -23.08 -1.56 11.72
C MET A 274 -24.59 -1.62 11.44
N ASN A 275 -25.01 -1.21 10.27
CA ASN A 275 -26.40 -1.28 9.83
C ASN A 275 -26.47 -1.76 8.37
N PRO A 276 -27.07 -2.93 8.11
CA PRO A 276 -27.74 -3.86 9.05
C PRO A 276 -26.84 -4.36 10.17
N PRO A 277 -27.38 -4.73 11.35
CA PRO A 277 -26.58 -5.24 12.46
C PRO A 277 -26.13 -6.68 12.22
N LEU A 278 -25.04 -7.09 12.88
CA LEU A 278 -24.68 -8.52 12.99
C LEU A 278 -25.88 -9.31 13.55
N ARG A 279 -26.18 -10.43 12.92
CA ARG A 279 -27.36 -11.24 13.21
C ARG A 279 -27.03 -12.51 14.00
N GLU A 280 -28.02 -13.36 14.24
CA GLU A 280 -27.85 -14.65 14.91
C GLU A 280 -27.31 -15.73 13.96
N LYS A 281 -26.85 -16.84 14.52
CA LYS A 281 -26.28 -17.98 13.76
C LYS A 281 -27.14 -18.48 12.59
N ALA A 282 -28.47 -18.45 12.76
CA ALA A 282 -29.39 -18.89 11.71
C ALA A 282 -29.36 -17.96 10.47
N ASP A 283 -29.17 -16.67 10.70
CA ASP A 283 -29.06 -15.68 9.63
C ASP A 283 -27.70 -15.81 8.94
N VAL A 284 -26.60 -15.86 9.70
CA VAL A 284 -25.24 -16.10 9.18
C VAL A 284 -25.21 -17.36 8.30
N LYS A 285 -25.82 -18.46 8.76
CA LYS A 285 -25.92 -19.69 7.97
C LYS A 285 -26.68 -19.49 6.66
N ALA A 286 -27.80 -18.78 6.70
CA ALA A 286 -28.63 -18.53 5.50
C ALA A 286 -27.91 -17.63 4.48
N VAL A 287 -27.15 -16.62 4.95
CA VAL A 287 -26.31 -15.79 4.08
C VAL A 287 -25.23 -16.63 3.41
N LEU A 288 -24.51 -17.48 4.17
CA LEU A 288 -23.54 -18.43 3.62
C LEU A 288 -24.18 -19.33 2.56
N GLU A 289 -25.33 -19.97 2.86
CA GLU A 289 -26.06 -20.79 1.88
C GLU A 289 -26.43 -19.99 0.64
N GLY A 290 -26.82 -18.71 0.79
CA GLY A 290 -27.14 -17.80 -0.31
C GLY A 290 -25.94 -17.48 -1.21
N VAL A 291 -24.73 -17.42 -0.65
CA VAL A 291 -23.48 -17.28 -1.42
C VAL A 291 -23.20 -18.54 -2.24
N PHE A 292 -23.41 -19.72 -1.65
CA PHE A 292 -23.13 -20.99 -2.33
C PHE A 292 -24.14 -21.34 -3.43
N ASP A 293 -25.42 -21.07 -3.23
CA ASP A 293 -26.49 -21.42 -4.18
C ASP A 293 -26.77 -20.36 -5.24
N GLY A 294 -26.04 -19.20 -5.19
CA GLY A 294 -26.16 -18.12 -6.16
C GLY A 294 -27.35 -17.18 -5.91
N THR A 295 -27.96 -17.24 -4.72
CA THR A 295 -28.96 -16.23 -4.30
C THR A 295 -28.27 -14.85 -4.11
N VAL A 296 -27.04 -14.83 -3.52
CA VAL A 296 -26.19 -13.65 -3.45
C VAL A 296 -25.39 -13.51 -4.74
N ASP A 297 -25.44 -12.34 -5.35
CA ASP A 297 -24.80 -12.06 -6.66
C ASP A 297 -23.37 -11.56 -6.51
N CYS A 298 -23.08 -10.75 -5.47
CA CYS A 298 -21.74 -10.23 -5.23
C CYS A 298 -21.45 -9.99 -3.75
N ILE A 299 -20.16 -9.85 -3.46
CA ILE A 299 -19.63 -9.51 -2.13
C ILE A 299 -19.08 -8.09 -2.20
N VAL A 300 -19.57 -7.23 -1.32
CA VAL A 300 -19.17 -5.84 -1.13
C VAL A 300 -18.56 -5.65 0.25
N THR A 301 -18.08 -4.45 0.56
CA THR A 301 -17.52 -4.18 1.88
C THR A 301 -18.47 -3.44 2.81
N ASP A 302 -19.36 -2.62 2.26
CA ASP A 302 -20.04 -1.56 3.01
C ASP A 302 -19.01 -0.75 3.84
N HIS A 303 -17.89 -0.38 3.17
CA HIS A 303 -16.83 0.39 3.80
C HIS A 303 -17.36 1.74 4.29
N ALA A 304 -17.64 1.82 5.59
CA ALA A 304 -18.30 2.95 6.24
C ALA A 304 -17.42 3.53 7.38
N PRO A 305 -16.46 4.41 7.02
CA PRO A 305 -15.47 4.97 7.95
C PRO A 305 -16.12 5.89 9.01
N HIS A 306 -15.59 5.79 10.23
CA HIS A 306 -15.91 6.68 11.36
C HIS A 306 -14.64 6.97 12.16
N SER A 307 -14.57 8.18 12.76
CA SER A 307 -13.41 8.55 13.58
C SER A 307 -13.39 7.80 14.91
N PRO A 308 -12.22 7.66 15.55
CA PRO A 308 -12.12 7.04 16.88
C PRO A 308 -13.00 7.71 17.94
N GLU A 309 -13.15 9.04 17.86
CA GLU A 309 -13.99 9.81 18.78
C GLU A 309 -15.46 9.46 18.62
N GLU A 310 -15.93 9.26 17.38
CA GLU A 310 -17.30 8.86 17.10
C GLU A 310 -17.59 7.42 17.57
N LYS A 311 -16.59 6.55 17.54
CA LYS A 311 -16.70 5.15 17.97
C LYS A 311 -16.40 4.94 19.47
N ALA A 312 -16.08 5.99 20.22
CA ALA A 312 -15.67 5.87 21.63
C ALA A 312 -16.81 5.45 22.59
N ASP A 313 -18.07 5.80 22.30
CA ASP A 313 -19.23 5.48 23.14
C ASP A 313 -20.10 4.43 22.46
N PHE A 314 -20.13 3.21 23.00
CA PHE A 314 -20.92 2.10 22.44
C PHE A 314 -22.39 2.43 22.21
N LEU A 315 -23.03 3.22 23.07
CA LEU A 315 -24.45 3.54 22.93
C LEU A 315 -24.75 4.61 21.89
N LYS A 316 -23.80 5.54 21.68
CA LYS A 316 -23.98 6.71 20.80
C LYS A 316 -23.25 6.56 19.47
N ALA A 317 -22.32 5.63 19.36
CA ALA A 317 -21.51 5.45 18.17
C ALA A 317 -22.38 5.31 16.90
N PRO A 318 -22.04 5.97 15.80
CA PRO A 318 -22.68 5.73 14.53
C PRO A 318 -22.40 4.31 14.03
N ASN A 319 -23.29 3.78 13.22
CA ASN A 319 -23.14 2.48 12.58
C ASN A 319 -22.18 2.56 11.39
N GLY A 320 -21.34 1.56 11.22
CA GLY A 320 -20.41 1.44 10.09
C GLY A 320 -19.07 0.86 10.51
N VAL A 321 -18.41 0.21 9.54
CA VAL A 321 -17.11 -0.46 9.69
C VAL A 321 -16.29 -0.26 8.42
N VAL A 322 -14.94 -0.25 8.54
CA VAL A 322 -14.06 -0.25 7.37
C VAL A 322 -13.80 -1.69 6.91
N GLY A 323 -13.88 -1.95 5.60
CA GLY A 323 -13.81 -3.30 5.06
C GLY A 323 -12.88 -3.50 3.86
N LEU A 324 -12.54 -2.47 3.10
CA LEU A 324 -11.82 -2.59 1.82
C LEU A 324 -10.52 -3.40 1.94
N GLU A 325 -9.66 -3.11 2.91
CA GLU A 325 -8.34 -3.74 3.05
C GLU A 325 -8.37 -5.16 3.60
N THR A 326 -9.53 -5.62 4.05
CA THR A 326 -9.71 -6.94 4.67
C THR A 326 -10.67 -7.86 3.93
N SER A 327 -11.49 -7.32 3.03
CA SER A 327 -12.60 -8.04 2.38
C SER A 327 -12.14 -9.29 1.62
N PHE A 328 -11.09 -9.19 0.80
CA PHE A 328 -10.57 -10.34 0.07
C PHE A 328 -10.11 -11.45 1.03
N ALA A 329 -9.27 -11.11 2.01
CA ALA A 329 -8.73 -12.08 2.96
C ALA A 329 -9.82 -12.71 3.85
N ALA A 330 -10.79 -11.91 4.30
CA ALA A 330 -11.93 -12.38 5.09
C ALA A 330 -12.81 -13.35 4.30
N SER A 331 -13.14 -12.98 3.06
CA SER A 331 -13.92 -13.82 2.13
C SER A 331 -13.16 -15.10 1.78
N TYR A 332 -11.89 -15.01 1.40
CA TYR A 332 -11.06 -16.18 1.08
C TYR A 332 -10.92 -17.12 2.27
N THR A 333 -10.62 -16.59 3.46
CA THR A 333 -10.49 -17.39 4.70
C THR A 333 -11.79 -18.13 5.01
N THR A 334 -12.92 -17.46 4.90
CA THR A 334 -14.20 -18.03 5.33
C THR A 334 -14.83 -18.90 4.26
N LEU A 335 -14.94 -18.39 3.06
CA LEU A 335 -15.66 -19.08 1.98
C LEU A 335 -14.80 -20.17 1.34
N CYS A 336 -13.55 -19.87 0.97
CA CYS A 336 -12.71 -20.83 0.27
C CYS A 336 -12.02 -21.80 1.23
N ARG A 337 -11.29 -21.28 2.23
CA ARG A 337 -10.47 -22.12 3.12
C ARG A 337 -11.29 -22.94 4.10
N LYS A 338 -12.33 -22.36 4.72
CA LYS A 338 -13.13 -23.03 5.75
C LYS A 338 -14.35 -23.73 5.17
N ALA A 339 -15.06 -23.11 4.20
CA ALA A 339 -16.32 -23.63 3.67
C ALA A 339 -16.21 -24.32 2.31
N GLY A 340 -15.05 -24.28 1.63
CA GLY A 340 -14.78 -25.04 0.41
C GLY A 340 -15.35 -24.42 -0.88
N LEU A 341 -15.66 -23.13 -0.90
CA LEU A 341 -16.05 -22.43 -2.13
C LEU A 341 -14.86 -22.43 -3.11
N PRO A 342 -15.04 -22.78 -4.39
CA PRO A 342 -14.01 -22.66 -5.39
C PRO A 342 -13.48 -21.21 -5.49
N VAL A 343 -12.16 -21.03 -5.63
CA VAL A 343 -11.55 -19.71 -5.75
C VAL A 343 -12.05 -18.96 -6.99
N THR A 344 -12.30 -19.67 -8.09
CA THR A 344 -12.92 -19.14 -9.30
C THR A 344 -14.29 -18.49 -9.05
N LYS A 345 -15.09 -19.08 -8.14
CA LYS A 345 -16.37 -18.50 -7.74
C LYS A 345 -16.19 -17.20 -6.94
N LEU A 346 -15.12 -17.11 -6.14
CA LEU A 346 -14.78 -15.88 -5.43
C LEU A 346 -14.42 -14.76 -6.42
N VAL A 347 -13.72 -15.08 -7.52
CA VAL A 347 -13.45 -14.14 -8.63
C VAL A 347 -14.78 -13.61 -9.19
N THR A 348 -15.75 -14.48 -9.46
CA THR A 348 -17.08 -14.04 -9.90
C THR A 348 -17.69 -13.05 -8.93
N LEU A 349 -17.77 -13.40 -7.64
CA LEU A 349 -18.49 -12.64 -6.62
C LEU A 349 -17.84 -11.29 -6.29
N MET A 350 -16.53 -11.14 -6.43
CA MET A 350 -15.79 -9.93 -6.02
C MET A 350 -15.22 -9.11 -7.19
N SER A 351 -15.24 -9.64 -8.42
CA SER A 351 -14.71 -8.93 -9.59
C SER A 351 -15.74 -8.79 -10.71
N ALA A 352 -16.14 -9.89 -11.32
CA ALA A 352 -16.93 -9.87 -12.55
C ALA A 352 -18.40 -9.52 -12.31
N ALA A 353 -19.04 -10.15 -11.33
CA ALA A 353 -20.47 -9.90 -11.07
C ALA A 353 -20.78 -8.45 -10.67
N PRO A 354 -20.05 -7.81 -9.72
CA PRO A 354 -20.34 -6.42 -9.40
C PRO A 354 -20.14 -5.48 -10.59
N ARG A 355 -19.16 -5.72 -11.46
CA ARG A 355 -18.97 -4.93 -12.69
C ARG A 355 -20.12 -5.11 -13.69
N ARG A 356 -20.61 -6.33 -13.87
CA ARG A 356 -21.80 -6.61 -14.72
C ARG A 356 -23.05 -5.94 -14.16
N LEU A 357 -23.22 -5.97 -12.85
CA LEU A 357 -24.41 -5.37 -12.20
C LEU A 357 -24.54 -3.88 -12.51
N ILE A 358 -23.46 -3.13 -12.44
CA ILE A 358 -23.44 -1.70 -12.73
C ILE A 358 -23.09 -1.37 -14.19
N GLY A 359 -22.91 -2.37 -15.06
CA GLY A 359 -22.68 -2.18 -16.50
C GLY A 359 -21.35 -1.49 -16.83
N VAL A 360 -20.27 -1.83 -16.11
CA VAL A 360 -18.91 -1.31 -16.37
C VAL A 360 -18.01 -2.42 -16.91
N PRO A 361 -16.89 -2.08 -17.61
CA PRO A 361 -16.00 -3.08 -18.19
C PRO A 361 -15.47 -4.07 -17.16
N GLU A 362 -15.50 -5.36 -17.52
CA GLU A 362 -14.91 -6.41 -16.71
C GLU A 362 -13.38 -6.35 -16.73
N ALA A 363 -12.77 -6.62 -15.60
CA ALA A 363 -11.34 -6.91 -15.53
C ALA A 363 -11.10 -8.37 -15.96
N LYS A 364 -10.11 -8.60 -16.83
CA LYS A 364 -9.73 -9.92 -17.31
C LYS A 364 -8.21 -10.02 -17.43
N ILE A 365 -7.67 -11.19 -17.13
CA ILE A 365 -6.25 -11.48 -17.36
C ILE A 365 -6.12 -12.30 -18.63
N GLU A 366 -6.25 -11.62 -19.77
CA GLU A 366 -6.17 -12.22 -21.11
C GLU A 366 -5.50 -11.25 -22.09
N LYS A 367 -4.91 -11.79 -23.15
CA LYS A 367 -4.25 -10.99 -24.18
C LYS A 367 -5.21 -9.97 -24.78
N GLY A 368 -4.76 -8.70 -24.84
CA GLY A 368 -5.50 -7.56 -25.37
C GLY A 368 -6.42 -6.87 -24.36
N ALA A 369 -6.61 -7.43 -23.17
CA ALA A 369 -7.37 -6.78 -22.10
C ALA A 369 -6.58 -5.63 -21.46
N LYS A 370 -7.29 -4.66 -20.86
CA LYS A 370 -6.65 -3.66 -20.00
C LYS A 370 -5.99 -4.35 -18.82
N ALA A 371 -4.78 -3.95 -18.48
CA ALA A 371 -4.05 -4.51 -17.36
C ALA A 371 -4.65 -4.03 -16.03
N GLU A 372 -5.70 -4.71 -15.58
CA GLU A 372 -6.39 -4.50 -14.31
C GLU A 372 -6.45 -5.84 -13.56
N PHE A 373 -5.53 -6.04 -12.61
CA PHE A 373 -5.46 -7.26 -11.83
C PHE A 373 -4.80 -7.01 -10.47
N MET A 374 -5.00 -7.94 -9.56
CA MET A 374 -4.28 -7.98 -8.29
C MET A 374 -3.46 -9.26 -8.17
N ILE A 375 -2.40 -9.22 -7.37
CA ILE A 375 -1.60 -10.38 -6.99
C ILE A 375 -1.70 -10.56 -5.49
N ALA A 376 -1.98 -11.80 -5.05
CA ALA A 376 -2.12 -12.16 -3.65
C ALA A 376 -1.31 -13.41 -3.30
N ASP A 377 -0.84 -13.48 -2.06
CA ASP A 377 -0.30 -14.69 -1.46
C ASP A 377 -1.42 -15.41 -0.68
N LEU A 378 -1.93 -16.48 -1.27
CA LEU A 378 -3.04 -17.27 -0.73
C LEU A 378 -2.65 -18.13 0.50
N ASN A 379 -1.35 -18.29 0.75
CA ASN A 379 -0.84 -19.07 1.88
C ASN A 379 -0.45 -18.19 3.07
N ARG A 380 -0.32 -16.88 2.85
CA ARG A 380 0.13 -15.95 3.89
C ARG A 380 -0.96 -15.71 4.93
N GLU A 381 -0.70 -16.15 6.16
CA GLU A 381 -1.46 -15.77 7.34
C GLU A 381 -0.94 -14.43 7.88
N TRP A 382 -1.85 -13.54 8.25
CA TRP A 382 -1.51 -12.24 8.79
C TRP A 382 -2.56 -11.78 9.80
N THR A 383 -2.12 -10.98 10.78
CA THR A 383 -3.00 -10.38 11.77
C THR A 383 -3.48 -9.03 11.29
N VAL A 384 -4.77 -8.77 11.40
CA VAL A 384 -5.36 -7.48 11.05
C VAL A 384 -4.99 -6.43 12.08
N GLU A 385 -4.25 -5.43 11.66
CA GLU A 385 -3.81 -4.28 12.46
C GLU A 385 -4.33 -2.99 11.81
N PRO A 386 -5.50 -2.47 12.22
CA PRO A 386 -6.09 -1.27 11.60
C PRO A 386 -5.18 -0.06 11.59
N GLU A 387 -4.26 0.04 12.53
CA GLU A 387 -3.24 1.12 12.58
C GLU A 387 -2.33 1.18 11.34
N LYS A 388 -2.30 0.11 10.55
CA LYS A 388 -1.51 0.01 9.30
C LYS A 388 -2.35 0.23 8.04
N PHE A 389 -3.64 0.49 8.17
CA PHE A 389 -4.52 0.70 7.03
C PHE A 389 -4.21 2.01 6.30
N ALA A 390 -4.41 2.00 4.99
CA ALA A 390 -4.36 3.18 4.15
C ALA A 390 -5.59 4.08 4.35
N SER A 391 -6.74 3.51 4.71
CA SER A 391 -7.92 4.26 5.17
C SER A 391 -7.55 5.18 6.33
N LYS A 392 -8.20 6.34 6.44
CA LYS A 392 -8.07 7.24 7.60
C LYS A 392 -8.67 6.64 8.87
N SER A 393 -9.71 5.83 8.73
CA SER A 393 -10.45 5.24 9.85
C SER A 393 -9.92 3.89 10.28
N ARG A 394 -10.22 3.51 11.53
CA ARG A 394 -9.68 2.32 12.20
C ARG A 394 -10.75 1.37 12.73
N ASN A 395 -12.04 1.71 12.53
CA ASN A 395 -13.21 0.99 13.02
C ASN A 395 -13.43 -0.32 12.24
N SER A 396 -12.61 -1.33 12.51
CA SER A 396 -12.65 -2.63 11.83
C SER A 396 -13.10 -3.76 12.76
N VAL A 397 -14.12 -4.52 12.35
CA VAL A 397 -14.57 -5.74 13.04
C VAL A 397 -13.53 -6.86 13.02
N PHE A 398 -12.55 -6.77 12.12
CA PHE A 398 -11.51 -7.79 11.96
C PHE A 398 -10.25 -7.50 12.78
N LYS A 399 -10.23 -6.44 13.58
CA LYS A 399 -9.09 -6.04 14.41
C LYS A 399 -8.58 -7.21 15.28
N GLY A 400 -7.30 -7.55 15.11
CA GLY A 400 -6.65 -8.66 15.84
C GLY A 400 -6.96 -10.05 15.28
N GLU A 401 -7.87 -10.19 14.32
CA GLU A 401 -8.16 -11.48 13.66
C GLU A 401 -6.99 -11.94 12.79
N LYS A 402 -6.79 -13.24 12.71
CA LYS A 402 -5.87 -13.88 11.78
C LYS A 402 -6.62 -14.27 10.51
N LEU A 403 -6.26 -13.65 9.42
CA LEU A 403 -6.80 -13.94 8.09
C LEU A 403 -5.73 -14.59 7.22
N THR A 404 -6.15 -15.42 6.28
CA THR A 404 -5.30 -16.04 5.26
C THR A 404 -5.60 -15.41 3.90
N GLY A 405 -4.55 -15.24 3.09
CA GLY A 405 -4.65 -14.54 1.81
C GLY A 405 -4.35 -13.05 1.98
N LYS A 406 -3.22 -12.59 1.46
CA LYS A 406 -2.81 -11.18 1.54
C LYS A 406 -2.63 -10.61 0.14
N VAL A 407 -3.30 -9.51 -0.14
CA VAL A 407 -3.05 -8.73 -1.36
C VAL A 407 -1.66 -8.12 -1.27
N LEU A 408 -0.86 -8.34 -2.30
CA LEU A 408 0.53 -7.89 -2.36
C LEU A 408 0.76 -6.81 -3.41
N LEU A 409 -0.06 -6.82 -4.48
CA LEU A 409 0.08 -5.86 -5.57
C LEU A 409 -1.27 -5.65 -6.25
N THR A 410 -1.54 -4.40 -6.65
CA THR A 410 -2.71 -4.05 -7.45
C THR A 410 -2.29 -3.22 -8.65
N VAL A 411 -2.68 -3.66 -9.83
CA VAL A 411 -2.39 -3.02 -11.13
C VAL A 411 -3.67 -2.44 -11.70
N SER A 412 -3.63 -1.19 -12.10
CA SER A 412 -4.72 -0.50 -12.79
C SER A 412 -4.18 0.22 -14.02
N ASN A 413 -4.77 -0.06 -15.19
CA ASN A 413 -4.30 0.48 -16.48
C ASN A 413 -2.78 0.33 -16.66
N GLY A 414 -2.23 -0.84 -16.31
CA GLY A 414 -0.81 -1.18 -16.41
C GLY A 414 0.11 -0.52 -15.40
N LYS A 415 -0.43 0.31 -14.49
CA LYS A 415 0.33 0.95 -13.43
C LYS A 415 0.12 0.23 -12.10
N VAL A 416 1.18 0.00 -11.36
CA VAL A 416 1.10 -0.48 -9.97
C VAL A 416 0.57 0.67 -9.11
N ILE A 417 -0.64 0.53 -8.57
CA ILE A 417 -1.28 1.51 -7.69
C ILE A 417 -1.20 1.13 -6.21
N TYR A 418 -0.83 -0.10 -5.92
CA TYR A 418 -0.51 -0.59 -4.59
C TYR A 418 0.55 -1.70 -4.67
N GLU A 419 1.52 -1.64 -3.77
CA GLU A 419 2.50 -2.71 -3.56
C GLU A 419 2.77 -2.86 -2.07
N TYR A 420 2.55 -4.07 -1.55
CA TYR A 420 2.89 -4.41 -0.16
C TYR A 420 4.41 -4.43 -0.01
N PRO A 421 5.00 -3.67 0.94
CA PRO A 421 6.44 -3.56 1.08
C PRO A 421 7.15 -4.91 1.18
N SER A 422 8.18 -5.11 0.38
CA SER A 422 9.05 -6.30 0.35
C SER A 422 8.34 -7.63 0.04
N ALA A 423 7.20 -7.60 -0.65
CA ALA A 423 6.42 -8.81 -0.92
C ALA A 423 6.89 -9.61 -2.12
N MET A 424 7.48 -8.95 -3.13
CA MET A 424 7.90 -9.58 -4.38
C MET A 424 9.35 -9.24 -4.73
N LYS A 425 10.01 -10.17 -5.40
CA LYS A 425 11.33 -9.91 -5.95
C LYS A 425 11.19 -9.20 -7.29
N ARG A 426 11.82 -8.06 -7.43
CA ARG A 426 11.94 -7.33 -8.69
C ARG A 426 13.31 -7.53 -9.30
N SER A 427 13.38 -7.62 -10.62
CA SER A 427 14.67 -7.64 -11.33
C SER A 427 15.36 -6.28 -11.37
N ASP A 428 14.64 -5.21 -11.10
CA ASP A 428 15.20 -3.86 -10.97
C ASP A 428 16.06 -3.67 -9.69
N ASN A 429 16.10 -4.67 -8.79
CA ASN A 429 16.96 -4.66 -7.61
C ASN A 429 18.46 -4.87 -7.90
N MET A 430 18.85 -5.10 -9.16
CA MET A 430 20.26 -5.34 -9.54
C MET A 430 21.03 -4.05 -9.87
N SER A 431 20.39 -2.88 -9.76
CA SER A 431 21.02 -1.59 -10.02
C SER A 431 20.58 -0.52 -9.03
N PHE A 432 21.21 0.67 -9.09
CA PHE A 432 20.78 1.83 -8.30
C PHE A 432 19.53 2.53 -8.83
N ASP A 433 18.80 1.95 -9.78
CA ASP A 433 17.64 2.59 -10.41
C ASP A 433 16.59 3.07 -9.39
N ARG A 434 16.28 2.24 -8.37
CA ARG A 434 15.36 2.65 -7.32
C ARG A 434 15.86 3.86 -6.51
N LEU A 435 17.16 3.95 -6.26
CA LEU A 435 17.77 5.12 -5.61
C LEU A 435 17.65 6.35 -6.51
N ILE A 436 17.93 6.18 -7.80
CA ILE A 436 17.89 7.25 -8.79
C ILE A 436 16.44 7.72 -9.02
N ASP A 437 15.45 6.81 -9.08
CA ASP A 437 14.04 7.17 -9.10
C ASP A 437 13.68 8.11 -7.94
N LYS A 438 14.15 7.79 -6.72
CA LYS A 438 13.93 8.62 -5.53
C LYS A 438 14.68 9.95 -5.59
N ILE A 439 15.88 10.00 -6.17
CA ILE A 439 16.62 11.24 -6.39
C ILE A 439 15.84 12.16 -7.35
N ILE A 440 15.30 11.59 -8.43
CA ILE A 440 14.48 12.33 -9.41
C ILE A 440 13.18 12.81 -8.77
N GLU A 441 12.48 11.94 -8.03
CA GLU A 441 11.23 12.28 -7.33
C GLU A 441 11.42 13.42 -6.33
N THR A 442 12.44 13.34 -5.49
CA THR A 442 12.72 14.35 -4.44
C THR A 442 13.48 15.55 -4.97
N GLN A 443 14.03 15.50 -6.21
CA GLN A 443 14.97 16.50 -6.75
C GLN A 443 16.11 16.78 -5.77
N ASN A 444 16.65 15.73 -5.16
CA ASN A 444 17.61 15.84 -4.06
C ASN A 444 18.64 14.71 -4.09
N PRO A 445 19.92 15.00 -4.39
CA PRO A 445 20.96 13.97 -4.46
C PRO A 445 21.68 13.78 -3.12
N THR A 446 21.00 13.95 -1.99
CA THR A 446 21.59 13.84 -0.66
C THR A 446 21.09 12.63 0.11
N VAL A 447 21.92 12.09 0.99
CA VAL A 447 21.57 11.01 1.92
C VAL A 447 21.87 11.43 3.35
N VAL A 448 20.92 11.15 4.25
CA VAL A 448 21.11 11.40 5.68
C VAL A 448 21.82 10.24 6.35
N GLY A 449 23.04 10.46 6.81
CA GLY A 449 23.75 9.48 7.63
C GLY A 449 23.14 9.39 9.03
N LEU A 450 22.77 8.17 9.43
CA LEU A 450 22.25 7.88 10.77
C LEU A 450 23.37 7.22 11.61
N ASP A 451 24.26 8.07 12.13
CA ASP A 451 25.43 7.71 12.95
C ASP A 451 25.20 8.15 14.42
N PRO A 452 24.17 7.63 15.12
CA PRO A 452 23.70 8.19 16.38
C PRO A 452 24.69 7.93 17.53
N LYS A 453 25.05 9.00 18.23
CA LYS A 453 25.73 8.96 19.52
C LYS A 453 24.80 9.44 20.61
N LEU A 454 24.94 8.95 21.85
CA LEU A 454 24.09 9.41 22.96
C LEU A 454 24.20 10.92 23.18
N ASP A 455 25.36 11.51 22.93
CA ASP A 455 25.58 12.95 23.01
C ASP A 455 24.81 13.77 21.94
N TYR A 456 24.37 13.12 20.85
CA TYR A 456 23.58 13.78 19.81
C TYR A 456 22.08 13.76 20.11
N ILE A 457 21.66 12.92 21.06
CA ILE A 457 20.26 12.67 21.37
C ILE A 457 19.78 13.69 22.42
N PRO A 458 18.65 14.37 22.19
CA PRO A 458 18.00 15.23 23.18
C PRO A 458 17.81 14.54 24.51
N GLU A 459 18.02 15.29 25.62
CA GLU A 459 17.99 14.74 26.97
C GLU A 459 16.65 14.10 27.29
N TYR A 460 15.54 14.76 26.97
CA TYR A 460 14.20 14.25 27.22
C TYR A 460 13.92 12.88 26.59
N ILE A 461 14.57 12.55 25.44
CA ILE A 461 14.46 11.22 24.81
C ILE A 461 15.19 10.17 25.62
N LYS A 462 16.40 10.52 26.11
CA LYS A 462 17.22 9.63 26.96
C LYS A 462 16.51 9.35 28.28
N GLU A 463 16.05 10.38 28.96
CA GLU A 463 15.31 10.28 30.23
C GLU A 463 14.07 9.38 30.11
N LYS A 464 13.24 9.59 29.08
CA LYS A 464 12.08 8.73 28.78
C LYS A 464 12.46 7.26 28.54
N CYS A 465 13.61 7.01 27.92
CA CYS A 465 14.08 5.65 27.67
C CYS A 465 14.65 5.01 28.93
N ILE A 466 15.39 5.75 29.75
CA ILE A 466 15.91 5.32 31.05
C ILE A 466 14.74 5.02 32.00
N ALA A 467 13.76 5.89 32.11
CA ALA A 467 12.58 5.69 32.93
C ALA A 467 11.82 4.39 32.58
N LYS A 468 11.78 4.04 31.28
CA LYS A 468 11.07 2.85 30.78
C LYS A 468 11.87 1.55 30.90
N HIS A 469 13.19 1.61 30.75
CA HIS A 469 14.03 0.41 30.57
C HIS A 469 15.12 0.24 31.61
N GLY A 470 15.30 1.20 32.51
CA GLY A 470 16.45 1.30 33.39
C GLY A 470 17.72 1.78 32.63
N GLU A 471 18.74 2.19 33.34
CA GLU A 471 20.05 2.54 32.75
C GLU A 471 20.70 1.32 32.08
N GLY A 472 21.34 1.52 30.94
CA GLY A 472 22.09 0.48 30.23
C GLY A 472 21.80 0.42 28.73
N PHE A 473 22.33 -0.61 28.07
CA PHE A 473 22.29 -0.77 26.60
C PHE A 473 20.88 -0.79 26.05
N LYS A 474 19.90 -1.32 26.77
CA LYS A 474 18.51 -1.37 26.33
C LYS A 474 17.90 0.05 26.24
N ALA A 475 18.14 0.90 27.21
CA ALA A 475 17.70 2.29 27.18
C ALA A 475 18.42 3.08 26.10
N ALA A 476 19.75 2.92 25.99
CA ALA A 476 20.56 3.54 24.94
C ALA A 476 20.04 3.19 23.55
N ALA A 477 19.87 1.91 23.23
CA ALA A 477 19.36 1.44 21.94
C ALA A 477 17.94 1.96 21.65
N ALA A 478 17.07 2.03 22.65
CA ALA A 478 15.74 2.60 22.52
C ALA A 478 15.79 4.12 22.23
N ALA A 479 16.75 4.85 22.83
CA ALA A 479 16.96 6.27 22.56
C ALA A 479 17.47 6.49 21.13
N LEU A 480 18.46 5.70 20.68
CA LEU A 480 18.95 5.73 19.30
C LEU A 480 17.80 5.57 18.30
N TYR A 481 16.98 4.53 18.49
CA TYR A 481 15.85 4.26 17.59
C TYR A 481 14.82 5.40 17.58
N LYS A 482 14.45 5.94 18.75
CA LYS A 482 13.49 7.06 18.83
C LYS A 482 14.01 8.33 18.14
N PHE A 483 15.29 8.63 18.34
CA PHE A 483 15.95 9.78 17.72
C PHE A 483 15.97 9.66 16.21
N ASN A 484 16.42 8.50 15.67
CA ASN A 484 16.42 8.24 14.24
C ASN A 484 15.02 8.28 13.65
N LYS A 485 14.04 7.71 14.37
CA LYS A 485 12.64 7.75 13.95
C LYS A 485 12.15 9.18 13.71
N GLY A 486 12.42 10.08 14.65
CA GLY A 486 12.03 11.49 14.50
C GLY A 486 12.72 12.18 13.32
N ILE A 487 14.01 11.89 13.08
CA ILE A 487 14.72 12.40 11.90
C ILE A 487 14.09 11.85 10.61
N ILE A 488 13.88 10.53 10.53
CA ILE A 488 13.26 9.89 9.37
C ILE A 488 11.88 10.50 9.08
N ASP A 489 11.02 10.65 10.09
CA ASP A 489 9.70 11.27 9.94
C ASP A 489 9.76 12.71 9.39
N ALA A 490 10.81 13.46 9.75
CA ALA A 490 10.97 14.84 9.33
C ALA A 490 11.54 15.00 7.91
N VAL A 491 12.23 13.99 7.37
CA VAL A 491 12.97 14.13 6.10
C VAL A 491 12.55 13.17 4.99
N CYS A 492 11.65 12.20 5.26
CA CYS A 492 11.33 11.13 4.31
C CYS A 492 10.68 11.60 3.00
N ASP A 493 10.09 12.78 2.98
CA ASP A 493 9.51 13.43 1.79
C ASP A 493 10.50 14.33 1.03
N VAL A 494 11.70 14.56 1.57
CA VAL A 494 12.68 15.49 0.98
C VAL A 494 14.02 14.85 0.64
N VAL A 495 14.35 13.67 1.19
CA VAL A 495 15.58 12.94 0.83
C VAL A 495 15.26 11.54 0.31
N PRO A 496 15.99 11.07 -0.72
CA PRO A 496 15.78 9.75 -1.32
C PRO A 496 16.18 8.60 -0.40
N ALA A 497 17.15 8.82 0.50
CA ALA A 497 17.80 7.74 1.23
C ALA A 497 18.27 8.12 2.63
N VAL A 498 18.43 7.09 3.46
CA VAL A 498 19.19 7.15 4.72
C VAL A 498 20.33 6.15 4.72
N LYS A 499 21.40 6.45 5.48
CA LYS A 499 22.59 5.61 5.59
C LYS A 499 22.92 5.33 7.07
N PRO A 500 22.31 4.32 7.70
CA PRO A 500 22.69 3.90 9.05
C PRO A 500 24.10 3.29 9.05
N GLN A 501 24.97 3.77 9.95
CA GLN A 501 26.32 3.24 10.13
C GLN A 501 26.31 2.18 11.23
N ALA A 502 26.54 0.91 10.85
CA ALA A 502 26.40 -0.26 11.70
C ALA A 502 27.17 -0.16 13.03
N ALA A 503 28.39 0.37 13.02
CA ALA A 503 29.24 0.45 14.20
C ALA A 503 28.62 1.23 15.38
N TYR A 504 27.84 2.29 15.10
CA TYR A 504 27.16 3.08 16.13
C TYR A 504 26.00 2.36 16.82
N TYR A 505 25.56 1.27 16.27
CA TYR A 505 24.55 0.39 16.86
C TYR A 505 25.20 -0.85 17.49
N GLU A 506 26.15 -1.48 16.80
CA GLU A 506 26.85 -2.67 17.28
C GLU A 506 27.57 -2.44 18.63
N MET A 507 28.06 -1.24 18.89
CA MET A 507 28.69 -0.88 20.17
C MET A 507 27.74 -1.00 21.39
N TYR A 508 26.43 -1.11 21.16
CA TYR A 508 25.43 -1.36 22.21
C TYR A 508 24.94 -2.83 22.22
N GLY A 509 25.72 -3.74 21.61
CA GLY A 509 25.47 -5.18 21.59
C GLY A 509 24.12 -5.55 20.94
N TYR A 510 23.53 -6.64 21.38
CA TYR A 510 22.25 -7.15 20.84
C TYR A 510 21.13 -6.08 20.76
N TYR A 511 20.99 -5.25 21.76
CA TYR A 511 19.96 -4.21 21.77
C TYR A 511 20.20 -3.15 20.68
N GLY A 512 21.47 -2.79 20.45
CA GLY A 512 21.85 -1.88 19.38
C GLY A 512 21.60 -2.47 17.99
N VAL A 513 21.97 -3.74 17.78
CA VAL A 513 21.67 -4.46 16.52
C VAL A 513 20.18 -4.53 16.25
N LYS A 514 19.37 -4.74 17.29
CA LYS A 514 17.90 -4.66 17.18
C LYS A 514 17.39 -3.26 16.83
N ALA A 515 18.04 -2.21 17.33
CA ALA A 515 17.70 -0.83 16.97
C ALA A 515 18.06 -0.55 15.50
N LEU A 516 19.22 -1.05 15.01
CA LEU A 516 19.60 -0.98 13.60
C LEU A 516 18.54 -1.62 12.70
N TYR A 517 18.18 -2.87 12.99
CA TYR A 517 17.12 -3.59 12.27
C TYR A 517 15.83 -2.76 12.20
N LYS A 518 15.36 -2.24 13.34
CA LYS A 518 14.15 -1.42 13.40
C LYS A 518 14.29 -0.12 12.60
N THR A 519 15.45 0.52 12.61
CA THR A 519 15.72 1.74 11.86
C THR A 519 15.65 1.50 10.36
N ILE A 520 16.25 0.41 9.87
CA ILE A 520 16.19 0.00 8.46
C ILE A 520 14.74 -0.20 8.03
N ARG A 521 13.99 -1.05 8.75
CA ARG A 521 12.59 -1.34 8.43
C ARG A 521 11.70 -0.11 8.49
N TYR A 522 11.96 0.77 9.46
CA TYR A 522 11.18 2.00 9.58
C TYR A 522 11.41 2.97 8.41
N ALA A 523 12.67 3.17 8.00
CA ALA A 523 12.99 4.00 6.83
C ALA A 523 12.36 3.45 5.55
N GLN A 524 12.43 2.12 5.34
CA GLN A 524 11.79 1.46 4.21
C GLN A 524 10.25 1.60 4.23
N SER A 525 9.63 1.54 5.41
CA SER A 525 8.18 1.76 5.55
C SER A 525 7.73 3.19 5.19
N LYS A 526 8.69 4.13 5.15
CA LYS A 526 8.50 5.51 4.68
C LYS A 526 8.87 5.69 3.19
N GLY A 527 9.15 4.60 2.48
CA GLY A 527 9.51 4.63 1.07
C GLY A 527 10.95 5.05 0.77
N MET A 528 11.81 5.22 1.80
CA MET A 528 13.19 5.63 1.61
C MET A 528 14.08 4.45 1.18
N TYR A 529 15.12 4.76 0.39
CA TYR A 529 16.19 3.81 0.10
C TYR A 529 17.15 3.74 1.30
N VAL A 530 17.62 2.54 1.65
CA VAL A 530 18.49 2.33 2.81
C VAL A 530 19.86 1.81 2.38
N ILE A 531 20.89 2.63 2.61
CA ILE A 531 22.30 2.27 2.41
C ILE A 531 22.87 1.80 3.77
N LEU A 532 23.04 0.51 3.97
CA LEU A 532 23.69 0.03 5.20
C LEU A 532 25.21 0.22 5.12
N ASP A 533 25.72 1.11 5.95
CA ASP A 533 27.17 1.37 6.01
C ASP A 533 27.87 0.38 6.96
N GLY A 534 28.10 -0.83 6.46
CA GLY A 534 28.66 -1.94 7.22
C GLY A 534 30.13 -2.26 6.92
N LYS A 535 30.60 -1.86 5.74
CA LYS A 535 31.96 -2.14 5.21
C LYS A 535 32.36 -3.62 5.36
N ARG A 536 31.38 -4.50 5.07
CA ARG A 536 31.58 -5.96 5.18
C ARG A 536 32.40 -6.49 4.02
N ASN A 537 33.16 -7.53 4.28
CA ASN A 537 33.84 -8.34 3.27
C ASN A 537 34.32 -9.66 3.87
N ASP A 538 34.26 -10.72 3.07
CA ASP A 538 34.81 -12.03 3.32
C ASP A 538 34.80 -12.82 1.99
N ILE A 539 35.18 -14.09 2.00
CA ILE A 539 35.17 -14.98 0.82
C ILE A 539 34.20 -16.14 1.01
N GLY A 540 33.75 -16.74 -0.10
CA GLY A 540 32.97 -17.99 -0.12
C GLY A 540 31.71 -17.93 0.75
N ALA A 541 31.48 -19.01 1.50
CA ALA A 541 30.26 -19.17 2.33
C ALA A 541 30.10 -18.09 3.39
N THR A 542 31.17 -17.47 3.89
CA THR A 542 31.09 -16.37 4.86
C THR A 542 30.53 -15.12 4.21
N MET A 543 30.98 -14.78 2.99
CA MET A 543 30.43 -13.65 2.26
C MET A 543 28.99 -13.91 1.82
N GLU A 544 28.63 -15.15 1.48
CA GLU A 544 27.23 -15.53 1.23
C GLU A 544 26.37 -15.29 2.48
N ALA A 545 26.86 -15.62 3.68
CA ALA A 545 26.15 -15.37 4.93
C ALA A 545 25.97 -13.86 5.21
N TYR A 546 27.03 -13.03 4.99
CA TYR A 546 26.89 -11.57 5.09
C TYR A 546 25.90 -11.02 4.08
N SER A 547 25.94 -11.51 2.84
CA SER A 547 25.04 -11.06 1.77
C SER A 547 23.59 -11.43 2.06
N ALA A 548 23.33 -12.66 2.50
CA ALA A 548 22.02 -13.11 2.93
C ALA A 548 21.47 -12.29 4.12
N ALA A 549 22.34 -12.00 5.10
CA ALA A 549 21.94 -11.24 6.30
C ALA A 549 21.55 -9.80 5.97
N TYR A 550 22.37 -9.09 5.20
CA TYR A 550 22.21 -7.65 5.02
C TYR A 550 21.38 -7.26 3.81
N LEU A 551 21.45 -8.01 2.70
CA LEU A 551 20.77 -7.69 1.44
C LEU A 551 19.71 -8.71 1.06
N GLY A 552 19.95 -9.99 1.31
CA GLY A 552 19.15 -11.10 0.82
C GLY A 552 18.18 -11.71 1.83
N THR A 553 17.99 -13.02 1.68
CA THR A 553 17.14 -13.84 2.55
C THR A 553 17.92 -15.04 3.09
N THR A 554 17.53 -15.52 4.26
CA THR A 554 18.07 -16.72 4.91
C THR A 554 17.00 -17.80 4.95
N ASP A 555 17.33 -19.04 4.62
CA ASP A 555 16.44 -20.17 4.83
C ASP A 555 16.38 -20.53 6.34
N VAL A 556 15.18 -20.54 6.89
CA VAL A 556 14.92 -20.87 8.29
C VAL A 556 13.86 -21.96 8.32
N PHE A 557 14.28 -23.21 8.49
CA PHE A 557 13.38 -24.37 8.51
C PHE A 557 12.48 -24.49 7.28
N GLY A 558 13.05 -24.24 6.08
CA GLY A 558 12.33 -24.29 4.80
C GLY A 558 11.53 -23.02 4.46
N LYS A 559 11.65 -21.96 5.26
CA LYS A 559 11.07 -20.65 4.98
C LYS A 559 12.16 -19.63 4.74
N LYS A 560 12.03 -18.83 3.67
CA LYS A 560 12.95 -17.71 3.41
C LYS A 560 12.51 -16.51 4.24
N GLU A 561 13.37 -16.07 5.14
CA GLU A 561 13.19 -14.86 5.94
C GLU A 561 14.25 -13.83 5.60
N GLN A 562 13.90 -12.56 5.66
CA GLN A 562 14.81 -11.45 5.38
C GLN A 562 15.30 -10.84 6.69
N PRO A 563 16.59 -11.01 7.07
CA PRO A 563 17.12 -10.54 8.35
C PRO A 563 17.13 -9.00 8.44
N PHE A 564 18.03 -8.32 7.73
CA PHE A 564 18.09 -6.85 7.69
C PHE A 564 17.40 -6.30 6.44
N GLY A 565 17.73 -6.82 5.25
CA GLY A 565 17.10 -6.46 3.99
C GLY A 565 17.30 -4.99 3.61
N ALA A 566 18.51 -4.46 3.79
CA ALA A 566 18.88 -3.15 3.27
C ALA A 566 18.89 -3.17 1.74
N ASP A 567 18.72 -2.02 1.11
CA ASP A 567 18.70 -1.89 -0.35
C ASP A 567 20.14 -1.94 -0.92
N SER A 568 21.12 -1.42 -0.16
CA SER A 568 22.53 -1.54 -0.50
C SER A 568 23.42 -1.67 0.73
N LEU A 569 24.64 -2.16 0.51
CA LEU A 569 25.67 -2.39 1.54
C LEU A 569 26.99 -1.78 1.12
N THR A 570 27.69 -1.08 2.02
CA THR A 570 29.09 -0.74 1.77
C THR A 570 30.00 -1.94 2.03
N VAL A 571 30.91 -2.19 1.11
CA VAL A 571 31.82 -3.35 1.14
C VAL A 571 33.27 -2.93 0.89
N ASN A 572 34.20 -3.77 1.33
CA ASN A 572 35.63 -3.59 1.05
C ASN A 572 36.02 -4.52 -0.10
N GLY A 573 36.55 -3.98 -1.22
CA GLY A 573 36.92 -4.75 -2.41
C GLY A 573 38.25 -5.48 -2.33
N TYR A 574 39.00 -5.39 -1.21
CA TYR A 574 40.34 -5.88 -1.08
C TYR A 574 40.53 -7.39 -1.37
N LEU A 575 39.51 -8.21 -1.10
CA LEU A 575 39.48 -9.64 -1.37
C LEU A 575 39.08 -10.01 -2.81
N GLY A 576 38.87 -9.02 -3.67
CA GLY A 576 38.54 -9.25 -5.07
C GLY A 576 37.15 -9.80 -5.32
N THR A 577 36.96 -10.49 -6.46
CA THR A 577 35.65 -10.95 -6.94
C THR A 577 34.95 -11.89 -5.97
N ASP A 578 35.68 -12.74 -5.25
CA ASP A 578 35.11 -13.69 -4.28
C ASP A 578 34.43 -12.99 -3.10
N GLY A 579 34.85 -11.75 -2.78
CA GLY A 579 34.25 -10.91 -1.78
C GLY A 579 33.07 -10.00 -2.29
N ILE A 580 32.81 -9.99 -3.59
CA ILE A 580 31.85 -9.12 -4.24
C ILE A 580 30.69 -9.91 -4.86
N ALA A 581 30.99 -10.96 -5.61
CA ALA A 581 29.99 -11.72 -6.36
C ALA A 581 28.82 -12.28 -5.51
N PRO A 582 29.04 -12.76 -4.26
CA PRO A 582 27.91 -13.23 -3.44
C PRO A 582 26.89 -12.15 -3.12
N ALA A 583 27.32 -10.89 -2.94
CA ALA A 583 26.40 -9.78 -2.67
C ALA A 583 25.50 -9.47 -3.88
N LEU A 584 26.08 -9.50 -5.09
CA LEU A 584 25.33 -9.25 -6.32
C LEU A 584 24.26 -10.33 -6.60
N LYS A 585 24.53 -11.58 -6.21
CA LYS A 585 23.55 -12.69 -6.32
C LYS A 585 22.29 -12.49 -5.48
N THR A 586 22.30 -11.59 -4.51
CA THR A 586 21.11 -11.29 -3.68
C THR A 586 20.10 -10.37 -4.36
N GLY A 587 20.47 -9.74 -5.46
CA GLY A 587 19.70 -8.69 -6.12
C GLY A 587 19.83 -7.31 -5.46
N GLY A 588 20.65 -7.15 -4.42
CA GLY A 588 20.98 -5.87 -3.80
C GLY A 588 22.14 -5.16 -4.47
N SER A 589 22.27 -3.84 -4.26
CA SER A 589 23.39 -3.04 -4.73
C SER A 589 24.49 -2.92 -3.67
N ILE A 590 25.71 -2.63 -4.09
CA ILE A 590 26.85 -2.44 -3.18
C ILE A 590 27.62 -1.16 -3.49
N PHE A 591 28.23 -0.57 -2.46
CA PHE A 591 29.20 0.51 -2.61
C PHE A 591 30.59 0.02 -2.15
N VAL A 592 31.50 -0.12 -3.08
CA VAL A 592 32.89 -0.55 -2.82
C VAL A 592 33.72 0.63 -2.35
N LEU A 593 34.58 0.43 -1.34
CA LEU A 593 35.55 1.46 -0.92
C LEU A 593 36.62 1.63 -2.02
N VAL A 594 36.66 2.79 -2.66
CA VAL A 594 37.60 3.12 -3.73
C VAL A 594 38.59 4.19 -3.27
N LYS A 595 38.10 5.43 -3.03
CA LYS A 595 38.92 6.51 -2.47
C LYS A 595 38.23 7.12 -1.26
N THR A 596 38.78 6.87 -0.08
CA THR A 596 38.15 7.28 1.17
C THR A 596 38.64 8.66 1.63
N SER A 597 37.80 9.37 2.42
CA SER A 597 38.04 10.76 2.83
C SER A 597 39.01 10.95 4.00
N ASN A 598 39.47 9.87 4.64
CA ASN A 598 40.37 9.94 5.78
C ASN A 598 41.82 10.33 5.38
N LYS A 599 42.52 11.07 6.23
CA LYS A 599 43.88 11.57 5.97
C LYS A 599 44.88 10.52 5.61
N SER A 600 44.79 9.32 6.21
CA SER A 600 45.70 8.20 5.97
C SER A 600 45.37 7.38 4.72
N SER A 601 44.37 7.76 3.93
CA SER A 601 43.98 7.04 2.72
C SER A 601 45.13 6.94 1.71
N GLY A 602 46.00 7.96 1.66
CA GLY A 602 47.17 7.99 0.78
C GLY A 602 48.26 6.97 1.09
N GLU A 603 48.31 6.42 2.32
CA GLU A 603 49.28 5.42 2.69
C GLU A 603 49.22 4.15 1.82
N LEU A 604 48.01 3.81 1.36
CA LEU A 604 47.77 2.68 0.49
C LEU A 604 47.11 3.11 -0.85
N GLN A 605 46.03 3.87 -0.83
CA GLN A 605 45.19 4.11 -1.99
C GLN A 605 45.90 4.89 -3.11
N ASP A 606 46.82 5.80 -2.76
CA ASP A 606 47.59 6.60 -3.72
C ASP A 606 48.88 5.90 -4.19
N ARG A 607 49.19 4.67 -3.72
CA ARG A 607 50.30 3.92 -4.19
C ARG A 607 50.11 3.48 -5.64
N ARG A 608 51.18 3.60 -6.46
CA ARG A 608 51.16 3.22 -7.87
C ARG A 608 51.57 1.78 -8.04
N LEU A 609 50.88 1.06 -8.89
CA LEU A 609 51.20 -0.27 -9.37
C LEU A 609 52.20 -0.23 -10.51
N CYS A 610 52.64 -1.41 -10.96
CA CYS A 610 53.67 -1.54 -12.03
C CYS A 610 53.19 -0.97 -13.38
N ASP A 611 51.86 -0.93 -13.61
CA ASP A 611 51.21 -0.38 -14.79
C ASP A 611 51.04 1.15 -14.74
N GLY A 612 51.47 1.79 -13.65
CA GLY A 612 51.42 3.20 -13.41
C GLY A 612 50.11 3.69 -12.78
N LYS A 613 49.06 2.86 -12.68
CA LYS A 613 47.78 3.20 -12.03
C LYS A 613 47.93 3.20 -10.51
N THR A 614 47.19 4.02 -9.85
CA THR A 614 47.05 3.97 -8.40
C THR A 614 46.15 2.80 -7.98
N ILE A 615 46.21 2.41 -6.69
CA ILE A 615 45.35 1.37 -6.15
C ILE A 615 43.87 1.80 -6.23
N TYR A 616 43.55 3.07 -5.97
CA TYR A 616 42.16 3.52 -6.08
C TYR A 616 41.65 3.51 -7.54
N GLU A 617 42.48 3.87 -8.55
CA GLU A 617 42.10 3.76 -9.96
C GLU A 617 41.84 2.29 -10.34
N THR A 618 42.73 1.38 -9.94
CA THR A 618 42.53 -0.05 -10.18
C THR A 618 41.26 -0.59 -9.52
N MET A 619 40.97 -0.16 -8.30
CA MET A 619 39.71 -0.54 -7.62
C MET A 619 38.48 0.01 -8.35
N GLY A 620 38.55 1.22 -8.90
CA GLY A 620 37.48 1.79 -9.75
C GLY A 620 37.28 0.94 -11.03
N ASP A 621 38.33 0.58 -11.74
CA ASP A 621 38.25 -0.30 -12.92
C ASP A 621 37.60 -1.65 -12.57
N MET A 622 37.90 -2.19 -11.38
CA MET A 622 37.25 -3.40 -10.89
C MET A 622 35.77 -3.21 -10.61
N CYS A 623 35.32 -2.04 -10.11
CA CYS A 623 33.92 -1.75 -9.94
C CYS A 623 33.15 -1.77 -11.27
N GLU A 624 33.69 -1.13 -12.33
CA GLU A 624 33.11 -1.19 -13.68
C GLU A 624 33.01 -2.66 -14.17
N LYS A 625 34.08 -3.42 -14.00
CA LYS A 625 34.13 -4.84 -14.40
C LYS A 625 33.10 -5.69 -13.65
N TRP A 626 32.99 -5.55 -12.33
CA TRP A 626 32.01 -6.29 -11.53
C TRP A 626 30.57 -5.90 -11.79
N GLY A 627 30.34 -4.65 -12.20
CA GLY A 627 29.02 -4.10 -12.48
C GLY A 627 28.51 -4.34 -13.89
N ALA A 628 29.36 -4.78 -14.83
CA ALA A 628 29.06 -4.81 -16.27
C ALA A 628 27.74 -5.52 -16.63
N ASP A 629 27.39 -6.62 -15.93
CA ASP A 629 26.19 -7.41 -16.18
C ASP A 629 24.94 -6.90 -15.42
N SER A 630 25.04 -5.74 -14.73
CA SER A 630 23.98 -5.22 -13.86
C SER A 630 23.63 -3.74 -14.13
N ILE A 631 23.87 -3.26 -15.35
CA ILE A 631 23.58 -1.87 -15.72
C ILE A 631 22.06 -1.69 -15.86
N GLY A 632 21.52 -0.74 -15.11
CA GLY A 632 20.09 -0.41 -15.11
C GLY A 632 19.68 0.67 -16.12
N LYS A 633 18.41 1.07 -16.05
CA LYS A 633 17.77 1.99 -17.01
C LYS A 633 18.38 3.41 -17.06
N TYR A 634 19.11 3.79 -16.01
CA TYR A 634 19.79 5.09 -15.95
C TYR A 634 21.28 5.01 -16.34
N GLY A 635 21.74 3.85 -16.80
CA GLY A 635 23.11 3.63 -17.21
C GLY A 635 24.08 3.33 -16.05
N TYR A 636 23.60 3.14 -14.82
CA TYR A 636 24.41 2.79 -13.66
C TYR A 636 24.20 1.33 -13.25
N SER A 637 25.29 0.67 -12.86
CA SER A 637 25.30 -0.73 -12.45
C SER A 637 24.95 -0.90 -10.97
N ALA A 638 24.76 -2.15 -10.51
CA ALA A 638 24.55 -2.48 -9.10
C ALA A 638 25.82 -2.32 -8.24
N VAL A 639 26.99 -2.03 -8.86
CA VAL A 639 28.26 -1.81 -8.17
C VAL A 639 28.59 -0.33 -8.20
N GLY A 640 28.47 0.33 -7.06
CA GLY A 640 28.86 1.71 -6.83
C GLY A 640 30.21 1.82 -6.15
N ALA A 641 30.71 3.04 -6.02
CA ALA A 641 31.98 3.37 -5.40
C ALA A 641 31.83 4.40 -4.29
N VAL A 642 32.54 4.22 -3.18
CA VAL A 642 32.73 5.27 -2.18
C VAL A 642 33.89 6.13 -2.61
N VAL A 643 33.63 7.40 -2.96
CA VAL A 643 34.65 8.39 -3.38
C VAL A 643 34.48 9.66 -2.55
N GLY A 644 35.47 10.00 -1.73
CA GLY A 644 35.37 11.10 -0.76
C GLY A 644 35.41 12.49 -1.40
N ALA A 645 34.60 13.41 -0.85
CA ALA A 645 34.52 14.82 -1.27
C ALA A 645 35.82 15.64 -1.00
N THR A 646 36.81 15.07 -0.30
CA THR A 646 38.03 15.76 0.12
C THR A 646 38.99 16.06 -1.05
N TYR A 647 38.78 15.41 -2.19
CA TYR A 647 39.64 15.49 -3.37
C TYR A 647 38.82 15.77 -4.65
N PRO A 648 38.37 17.00 -4.90
CA PRO A 648 37.44 17.34 -5.98
C PRO A 648 37.95 16.94 -7.39
N ALA A 649 39.23 17.19 -7.68
CA ALA A 649 39.82 16.84 -8.97
C ALA A 649 39.80 15.30 -9.22
N MET A 650 40.06 14.50 -8.19
CA MET A 650 39.96 13.03 -8.30
C MET A 650 38.53 12.56 -8.52
N LEU A 651 37.55 13.22 -7.89
CA LEU A 651 36.15 12.87 -8.06
C LEU A 651 35.70 13.09 -9.52
N THR A 652 36.11 14.19 -10.15
CA THR A 652 35.86 14.48 -11.56
C THR A 652 36.54 13.46 -12.47
N GLU A 653 37.83 13.19 -12.24
CA GLU A 653 38.59 12.20 -13.00
C GLU A 653 37.96 10.80 -12.91
N MET A 654 37.54 10.39 -11.70
CA MET A 654 36.90 9.11 -11.50
C MET A 654 35.53 9.05 -12.19
N ARG A 655 34.75 10.15 -12.22
CA ARG A 655 33.47 10.19 -12.95
C ARG A 655 33.65 9.94 -14.45
N GLU A 656 34.69 10.54 -15.05
CA GLU A 656 35.00 10.35 -16.47
C GLU A 656 35.43 8.92 -16.79
N LYS A 657 36.20 8.28 -15.89
CA LYS A 657 36.70 6.91 -16.06
C LYS A 657 35.70 5.83 -15.76
N LEU A 658 34.67 6.12 -14.92
CA LEU A 658 33.73 5.12 -14.38
C LEU A 658 32.27 5.51 -14.74
N PRO A 659 31.91 5.47 -16.03
CA PRO A 659 30.61 5.97 -16.49
C PRO A 659 29.40 5.20 -15.92
N HIS A 660 29.59 3.92 -15.57
CA HIS A 660 28.49 3.08 -15.07
C HIS A 660 28.51 2.86 -13.54
N THR A 661 29.48 3.43 -12.83
CA THR A 661 29.62 3.29 -11.38
C THR A 661 28.92 4.46 -10.66
N PHE A 662 27.95 4.20 -9.83
CA PHE A 662 27.24 5.22 -9.02
C PHE A 662 28.08 5.57 -7.78
N PHE A 663 28.24 6.86 -7.44
CA PHE A 663 29.11 7.30 -6.36
C PHE A 663 28.35 7.59 -5.06
N LEU A 664 28.86 7.05 -3.94
CA LEU A 664 28.55 7.51 -2.61
C LEU A 664 29.65 8.45 -2.16
N VAL A 665 29.31 9.73 -1.94
CA VAL A 665 30.29 10.80 -1.66
C VAL A 665 30.17 11.23 -0.19
N PRO A 666 30.98 10.68 0.73
CA PRO A 666 31.09 11.15 2.11
C PRO A 666 31.99 12.38 2.22
N GLY A 667 31.78 13.17 3.30
CA GLY A 667 32.69 14.27 3.66
C GLY A 667 32.19 15.66 3.38
N TYR A 668 30.96 15.85 2.90
CA TYR A 668 30.34 17.15 2.73
C TYR A 668 30.14 17.88 4.06
N GLY A 669 30.56 19.14 4.14
CA GLY A 669 30.42 20.05 5.27
C GLY A 669 31.37 19.79 6.43
N ALA A 670 31.43 18.59 6.99
CA ALA A 670 32.20 18.31 8.23
C ALA A 670 33.70 18.11 8.01
N GLN A 671 34.14 17.83 6.77
CA GLN A 671 35.53 17.57 6.41
C GLN A 671 36.09 18.58 5.37
N GLY A 672 35.42 19.72 5.20
CA GLY A 672 35.87 20.82 4.35
C GLY A 672 35.43 20.74 2.87
N GLY A 673 34.65 19.74 2.47
CA GLY A 673 34.05 19.65 1.13
C GLY A 673 32.79 20.53 1.03
N GLY A 674 32.80 21.57 0.16
CA GLY A 674 31.61 22.34 -0.22
C GLY A 674 30.86 21.72 -1.40
N ALA A 675 29.76 22.35 -1.82
CA ALA A 675 28.96 21.89 -2.94
C ALA A 675 29.75 21.86 -4.26
N GLU A 676 30.60 22.86 -4.52
CA GLU A 676 31.51 22.89 -5.66
C GLU A 676 32.44 21.66 -5.70
N GLY A 677 32.91 21.20 -4.52
CA GLY A 677 33.79 20.05 -4.40
C GLY A 677 33.16 18.72 -4.75
N VAL A 678 31.84 18.59 -4.67
CA VAL A 678 31.12 17.34 -4.99
C VAL A 678 30.52 17.35 -6.40
N ALA A 679 30.44 18.51 -7.05
CA ALA A 679 29.80 18.67 -8.35
C ALA A 679 30.42 17.76 -9.44
N GLY A 680 31.73 17.55 -9.41
CA GLY A 680 32.44 16.67 -10.35
C GLY A 680 32.04 15.18 -10.29
N GLY A 681 31.31 14.75 -9.26
CA GLY A 681 30.78 13.39 -9.17
C GLY A 681 29.51 13.14 -9.97
N PHE A 682 28.87 14.19 -10.46
CA PHE A 682 27.60 14.11 -11.19
C PHE A 682 27.79 14.11 -12.71
N ASP A 683 26.87 13.48 -13.42
CA ASP A 683 26.80 13.46 -14.87
C ASP A 683 26.03 14.68 -15.42
N LYS A 684 25.87 14.75 -16.76
CA LYS A 684 25.13 15.81 -17.48
C LYS A 684 23.63 15.88 -17.13
N ASN A 685 23.08 14.86 -16.49
CA ASN A 685 21.68 14.80 -16.05
C ASN A 685 21.52 15.09 -14.55
N GLY A 686 22.59 15.53 -13.87
CA GLY A 686 22.56 15.73 -12.42
C GLY A 686 22.47 14.44 -11.62
N LEU A 687 22.83 13.30 -12.22
CA LEU A 687 22.80 11.94 -11.64
C LEU A 687 24.24 11.41 -11.43
N GLY A 688 24.38 10.18 -10.98
CA GLY A 688 25.64 9.48 -10.85
C GLY A 688 26.28 9.56 -9.47
N ALA A 689 25.77 10.38 -8.58
CA ALA A 689 26.27 10.48 -7.21
C ALA A 689 25.16 10.76 -6.19
N ILE A 690 25.42 10.33 -4.95
CA ILE A 690 24.63 10.73 -3.77
C ILE A 690 25.58 11.20 -2.67
N VAL A 691 25.29 12.35 -2.07
CA VAL A 691 26.17 13.06 -1.12
C VAL A 691 25.72 12.82 0.30
N ASN A 692 26.60 12.28 1.15
CA ASN A 692 26.26 11.97 2.54
C ASN A 692 26.61 13.08 3.53
N SER A 693 25.64 13.39 4.40
CA SER A 693 25.85 14.20 5.58
C SER A 693 25.24 13.53 6.81
N SER A 694 26.02 13.36 7.87
CA SER A 694 25.58 12.71 9.13
C SER A 694 25.49 13.72 10.26
N ARG A 695 26.64 14.13 10.83
CA ARG A 695 26.68 15.00 12.04
C ARG A 695 26.03 16.37 11.82
N ALA A 696 26.18 16.98 10.65
CA ALA A 696 25.59 18.26 10.36
C ALA A 696 24.06 18.22 10.46
N VAL A 697 23.43 17.16 9.95
CA VAL A 697 21.99 16.96 10.02
C VAL A 697 21.54 16.52 11.41
N MET A 698 22.19 15.50 11.99
CA MET A 698 21.78 14.96 13.29
C MET A 698 21.96 15.95 14.45
N CYS A 699 22.93 16.86 14.37
CA CYS A 699 23.23 17.86 15.37
C CYS A 699 22.81 19.28 14.95
N ALA A 700 21.99 19.43 13.93
CA ALA A 700 21.55 20.74 13.42
C ALA A 700 20.93 21.59 14.53
N TYR A 701 20.09 21.01 15.38
CA TYR A 701 19.46 21.69 16.51
C TYR A 701 20.48 22.31 17.52
N LYS A 702 21.61 21.63 17.76
CA LYS A 702 22.68 22.15 18.60
C LYS A 702 23.41 23.32 17.94
N LYS A 703 23.65 23.22 16.62
CA LYS A 703 24.32 24.26 15.85
C LYS A 703 23.45 25.52 15.73
N GLU A 704 22.14 25.34 15.56
CA GLU A 704 21.17 26.43 15.51
C GLU A 704 20.87 27.02 16.89
N GLY A 705 21.15 26.29 17.97
CA GLY A 705 20.83 26.72 19.35
C GLY A 705 19.32 26.73 19.62
N CYS A 706 18.55 25.94 18.89
CA CYS A 706 17.10 25.84 19.08
C CYS A 706 16.74 24.83 20.19
N ASP A 707 15.45 24.81 20.58
CA ASP A 707 14.94 23.85 21.57
C ASP A 707 15.23 22.41 21.13
N GLU A 708 15.62 21.57 22.07
CA GLU A 708 15.92 20.16 21.76
C GLU A 708 14.71 19.38 21.28
N HIS A 709 13.48 19.82 21.54
CA HIS A 709 12.26 19.23 21.00
C HIS A 709 12.13 19.48 19.48
N ASP A 710 12.81 20.51 18.97
CA ASP A 710 12.81 20.85 17.55
C ASP A 710 13.91 20.15 16.73
N TYR A 711 14.63 19.17 17.32
CA TYR A 711 15.76 18.50 16.66
C TYR A 711 15.42 17.95 15.28
N ALA A 712 14.20 17.41 15.11
CA ALA A 712 13.72 16.83 13.84
C ALA A 712 13.45 17.94 12.80
N ALA A 713 12.87 19.05 13.20
CA ALA A 713 12.64 20.22 12.35
C ALA A 713 13.98 20.88 11.93
N ALA A 714 14.94 20.97 12.85
CA ALA A 714 16.29 21.46 12.55
C ALA A 714 17.02 20.55 11.54
N ALA A 715 16.92 19.23 11.71
CA ALA A 715 17.45 18.26 10.75
C ALA A 715 16.86 18.48 9.34
N ARG A 716 15.54 18.71 9.23
CA ARG A 716 14.89 19.01 7.96
C ARG A 716 15.42 20.30 7.33
N ARG A 717 15.57 21.38 8.10
CA ARG A 717 16.12 22.65 7.58
C ARG A 717 17.54 22.48 7.02
N GLU A 718 18.40 21.76 7.74
CA GLU A 718 19.78 21.49 7.28
C GLU A 718 19.79 20.64 6.00
N VAL A 719 18.90 19.65 5.88
CA VAL A 719 18.74 18.86 4.64
C VAL A 719 18.29 19.73 3.48
N LEU A 720 17.32 20.61 3.66
CA LEU A 720 16.85 21.53 2.62
C LEU A 720 17.95 22.49 2.20
N ARG A 721 18.71 23.05 3.15
CA ARG A 721 19.87 23.88 2.88
C ARG A 721 20.93 23.13 2.06
N MET A 722 21.22 21.87 2.45
CA MET A 722 22.17 21.04 1.74
C MET A 722 21.71 20.72 0.31
N LYS A 723 20.42 20.43 0.14
CA LYS A 723 19.80 20.24 -1.17
C LYS A 723 20.02 21.45 -2.07
N GLU A 724 19.63 22.63 -1.60
CA GLU A 724 19.75 23.91 -2.35
C GLU A 724 21.20 24.19 -2.72
N ASP A 725 22.13 24.04 -1.76
CA ASP A 725 23.56 24.25 -1.98
C ASP A 725 24.11 23.33 -3.09
N ILE A 726 23.83 22.03 -3.04
CA ILE A 726 24.34 21.07 -4.04
C ILE A 726 23.64 21.25 -5.37
N THR A 727 22.31 21.39 -5.42
CA THR A 727 21.59 21.53 -6.70
C THR A 727 21.90 22.80 -7.44
N SER A 728 22.39 23.85 -6.77
CA SER A 728 22.87 25.08 -7.43
C SER A 728 24.23 24.92 -8.15
N HIS A 729 24.97 23.83 -7.89
CA HIS A 729 26.30 23.58 -8.45
C HIS A 729 26.35 22.38 -9.43
N ILE A 730 25.26 21.64 -9.59
CA ILE A 730 25.18 20.50 -10.49
C ILE A 730 24.19 20.73 -11.63
N PRO A 731 24.26 19.98 -12.75
CA PRO A 731 23.21 20.01 -13.78
C PRO A 731 21.83 19.67 -13.19
N GLN A 732 20.77 20.14 -13.87
CA GLN A 732 19.41 19.83 -13.47
C GLN A 732 19.17 18.33 -13.38
N ILE A 733 18.61 17.87 -12.25
CA ILE A 733 18.30 16.46 -12.03
C ILE A 733 17.13 16.06 -12.94
N LYS A 734 17.39 15.18 -13.88
CA LYS A 734 16.39 14.66 -14.84
C LYS A 734 16.74 13.25 -15.29
N ALA A 735 15.73 12.48 -15.70
CA ALA A 735 15.98 11.23 -16.40
C ALA A 735 16.73 11.49 -17.72
N PRO A 736 17.65 10.58 -18.12
CA PRO A 736 18.24 10.66 -19.47
C PRO A 736 17.16 10.66 -20.54
N GLU A 737 17.32 11.47 -21.58
CA GLU A 737 16.46 11.40 -22.75
C GLU A 737 16.72 10.06 -23.44
N ASN A 738 15.67 9.27 -23.68
CA ASN A 738 15.79 8.04 -24.44
C ASN A 738 16.25 8.40 -25.87
N ASN A 739 17.47 7.99 -26.22
CA ASN A 739 17.95 8.05 -27.59
C ASN A 739 17.36 6.90 -28.42
#